data_45ad2d0fd8c959e1f60c485e7023d514
#
_entry.id   45ad2d0fd8c959e1f60c485e7023d514
#
_cell.length_a   1.000
_cell.length_b   1.000
_cell.length_c   1.000
_cell.angle_alpha   90.00
_cell.angle_beta   90.00
_cell.angle_gamma   90.00
#
_symmetry.space_group_name_H-M   'P 1'
#
loop_
_entity.id
_entity.type
_entity.pdbx_description
1 polymer ?
#
loop_
_entity_poly.entity_id
_entity_poly.type
_entity_poly.pdbx_seq_one_letter_code
_entity_poly.pdbx_strand_id
1 'polypeptide(L)'
;MKATILFLFTLLFACHTQAQNIRGQVTDSLTHEPLVGATVTLHRGMETSFLDYAITDTEGRFTFKRSETKGLNINVTYLGYRKKTVPAIGGKQMLVELLPDAITLKEVTIKSGRISLRQDTIKYDLARFASSKDSNVKDILKKLPGIDVDENSGEISYQGKAISHFYVEGMDVTGGSYNQVNENLKADAVESAEIIEHHQPIRSLRNKVPTENIALNLTLKPEARSKWIWNTQAGIGYGDESIYNARLNAIQLAKSKQGLYTYKADHSGKDLTSELQQLTSNDVHQPDDVPSLVNTPTFSMPLDKQRLLDNDTHLLSLNRIYRKDEIKQNRFSFRYLHDEQRRTQGSEETYHYLSDTIHTLDNQDHRVRTELLRVDWDYERNGEESFTRNVLTFQGKRANVLSQMSGDFNLTQRIRTDKIEAENRFNTLYNKENHTWGIRSFLHYTYLPSSLKFGNVSQDIDLHQAYTDNQFYYLRKRNGFGIELTSGINGRLTYLHQGANYQAHRLQLYARPNISLEKNEFRMGFIPNVIWERHPQQGEGKVYFSPLLYIRHRLSSRWSIQASASLQHHSENPEAYYPTPYYRDYRTLVRMKQEIENIQSQSYALYTEYKRPVKEFFWTLALNHFNTQQNFLTHTDYQGKEFVLTSLEHPNRTENYQVRSILSKGFYNWNLKASLEAIYHYGKGLQAGQGIVQLYEMHWTSLKPKVDWTPTHWLSASYQAEISCNRTSSLPVLCDIQQRLSFNIGNDTWNMSLRGEHYQNEISPKQHKNTWLADIGFQYNTGKWRWSANLNNLFNQKEYRYTTYSDVRSYTSWMKMRPREVMVSVQYQW
;
A
#
# COMPACT_ATOMS: atom_id res chain seq x y z
N MET A 1 36.97 -13.10 6.44
CA MET A 1 35.53 -12.95 6.33
C MET A 1 34.74 -14.26 6.16
N LYS A 2 35.11 -15.22 5.30
CA LYS A 2 34.35 -16.49 5.17
C LYS A 2 34.38 -17.38 6.41
N ALA A 3 35.47 -17.42 7.17
CA ALA A 3 35.59 -18.21 8.40
C ALA A 3 34.85 -17.61 9.60
N THR A 4 34.72 -16.31 9.69
CA THR A 4 34.02 -15.58 10.78
C THR A 4 32.50 -15.70 10.67
N ILE A 5 31.96 -15.76 9.44
CA ILE A 5 30.53 -15.98 9.20
C ILE A 5 30.13 -17.42 9.53
N LEU A 6 30.99 -18.39 9.23
CA LEU A 6 30.74 -19.79 9.58
C LEU A 6 30.79 -20.02 11.08
N PHE A 7 31.67 -19.32 11.82
CA PHE A 7 31.76 -19.39 13.26
C PHE A 7 30.57 -18.72 13.97
N LEU A 8 30.04 -17.62 13.41
CA LEU A 8 28.81 -16.99 13.90
C LEU A 8 27.57 -17.88 13.66
N PHE A 9 27.54 -18.62 12.54
CA PHE A 9 26.45 -19.53 12.23
C PHE A 9 26.47 -20.78 13.14
N THR A 10 27.65 -21.26 13.51
CA THR A 10 27.78 -22.39 14.46
C THR A 10 27.50 -21.98 15.92
N LEU A 11 27.75 -20.73 16.30
CA LEU A 11 27.42 -20.23 17.66
C LEU A 11 25.90 -20.05 17.86
N LEU A 12 25.13 -19.78 16.79
CA LEU A 12 23.68 -19.70 16.85
C LEU A 12 22.96 -21.04 17.05
N PHE A 13 23.67 -22.16 16.82
CA PHE A 13 23.10 -23.50 16.99
C PHE A 13 23.43 -24.15 18.37
N ALA A 14 24.28 -23.54 19.17
CA ALA A 14 24.76 -24.16 20.39
C ALA A 14 23.94 -23.85 21.68
N CYS A 15 22.92 -23.02 21.62
CA CYS A 15 22.05 -22.76 22.78
C CYS A 15 20.74 -23.56 22.73
N HIS A 16 20.83 -24.90 22.77
CA HIS A 16 19.69 -25.73 23.13
C HIS A 16 19.61 -25.85 24.65
N THR A 17 19.09 -24.83 25.31
CA THR A 17 18.56 -25.01 26.65
C THR A 17 17.29 -25.85 26.53
N GLN A 18 17.29 -27.06 27.08
CA GLN A 18 16.10 -27.88 27.25
C GLN A 18 15.14 -27.17 28.22
N ALA A 19 14.33 -26.25 27.71
CA ALA A 19 13.18 -25.76 28.45
C ALA A 19 12.18 -26.92 28.56
N GLN A 20 11.78 -27.27 29.78
CA GLN A 20 10.68 -28.24 30.01
C GLN A 20 9.41 -27.67 29.39
N ASN A 21 9.06 -28.17 28.22
CA ASN A 21 7.86 -27.71 27.48
C ASN A 21 6.65 -28.51 28.02
N ILE A 22 5.48 -27.81 28.08
CA ILE A 22 4.19 -28.48 28.25
C ILE A 22 3.77 -28.95 26.86
N ARG A 23 3.67 -30.26 26.65
CA ARG A 23 3.32 -30.86 25.36
C ARG A 23 2.14 -31.83 25.53
N GLY A 24 1.30 -31.89 24.53
CA GLY A 24 0.18 -32.83 24.52
C GLY A 24 -0.36 -33.08 23.12
N GLN A 25 -1.28 -34.03 23.08
CA GLN A 25 -2.04 -34.38 21.88
C GLN A 25 -3.52 -34.36 22.21
N VAL A 26 -4.33 -33.84 21.32
CA VAL A 26 -5.79 -33.82 21.42
C VAL A 26 -6.37 -34.81 20.44
N THR A 27 -7.20 -35.75 20.93
CA THR A 27 -7.83 -36.77 20.10
C THR A 27 -9.34 -36.84 20.40
N ASP A 28 -10.08 -37.40 19.46
CA ASP A 28 -11.46 -37.80 19.65
C ASP A 28 -11.54 -38.99 20.61
N SER A 29 -12.43 -38.96 21.61
CA SER A 29 -12.54 -40.02 22.61
C SER A 29 -13.21 -41.31 22.11
N LEU A 30 -13.86 -41.32 20.94
CA LEU A 30 -14.53 -42.46 20.35
C LEU A 30 -13.72 -43.09 19.22
N THR A 31 -13.13 -42.26 18.33
CA THR A 31 -12.37 -42.69 17.17
C THR A 31 -10.88 -42.75 17.39
N HIS A 32 -10.37 -42.08 18.47
CA HIS A 32 -8.95 -41.85 18.77
C HIS A 32 -8.17 -41.11 17.68
N GLU A 33 -8.90 -40.53 16.70
CA GLU A 33 -8.29 -39.73 15.64
C GLU A 33 -7.79 -38.36 16.20
N PRO A 34 -6.66 -37.83 15.70
CA PRO A 34 -6.15 -36.57 16.15
C PRO A 34 -7.06 -35.41 15.71
N LEU A 35 -7.38 -34.53 16.65
CA LEU A 35 -8.19 -33.33 16.39
C LEU A 35 -7.31 -32.15 15.96
N VAL A 36 -7.29 -31.92 14.65
CA VAL A 36 -6.50 -30.86 14.01
C VAL A 36 -7.22 -29.51 14.15
N GLY A 37 -6.50 -28.48 14.58
CA GLY A 37 -7.08 -27.14 14.73
C GLY A 37 -7.85 -26.92 16.06
N ALA A 38 -7.74 -27.84 17.02
CA ALA A 38 -8.30 -27.64 18.34
C ALA A 38 -7.58 -26.50 19.07
N THR A 39 -8.35 -25.63 19.70
CA THR A 39 -7.80 -24.50 20.46
C THR A 39 -7.46 -24.94 21.88
N VAL A 40 -6.21 -24.75 22.27
CA VAL A 40 -5.65 -25.10 23.60
C VAL A 40 -5.22 -23.83 24.28
N THR A 41 -5.79 -23.52 25.47
CA THR A 41 -5.48 -22.32 26.24
C THR A 41 -4.91 -22.67 27.60
N LEU A 42 -3.90 -21.94 28.04
CA LEU A 42 -3.24 -22.14 29.34
C LEU A 42 -3.70 -21.07 30.34
N HIS A 43 -4.20 -21.49 31.50
CA HIS A 43 -4.75 -20.62 32.53
C HIS A 43 -4.07 -20.83 33.87
N ARG A 44 -4.09 -19.83 34.77
CA ARG A 44 -3.71 -19.94 36.15
C ARG A 44 -4.97 -20.13 37.02
N GLY A 45 -5.11 -21.30 37.62
CA GLY A 45 -6.27 -21.62 38.44
C GLY A 45 -7.57 -21.58 37.63
N MET A 46 -8.60 -20.92 38.19
CA MET A 46 -9.92 -20.71 37.55
C MET A 46 -10.06 -19.34 36.91
N GLU A 47 -8.97 -18.62 36.68
CA GLU A 47 -9.03 -17.30 36.06
C GLU A 47 -9.60 -17.36 34.63
N THR A 48 -10.42 -16.37 34.29
CA THR A 48 -10.98 -16.23 32.95
C THR A 48 -9.96 -15.75 31.91
N SER A 49 -8.87 -15.13 32.35
CA SER A 49 -7.76 -14.72 31.50
C SER A 49 -6.81 -15.90 31.26
N PHE A 50 -6.34 -16.07 30.02
CA PHE A 50 -5.36 -17.13 29.71
C PHE A 50 -3.94 -16.55 29.62
N LEU A 51 -2.96 -17.37 29.97
CA LEU A 51 -1.56 -17.02 29.98
C LEU A 51 -0.89 -17.22 28.62
N ASP A 52 -1.38 -18.21 27.85
CA ASP A 52 -0.87 -18.61 26.56
C ASP A 52 -1.90 -19.45 25.80
N TYR A 53 -1.74 -19.59 24.47
CA TYR A 53 -2.59 -20.46 23.67
C TYR A 53 -1.77 -21.21 22.61
N ALA A 54 -2.27 -22.33 22.15
CA ALA A 54 -1.78 -23.12 21.03
C ALA A 54 -2.96 -23.66 20.22
N ILE A 55 -2.74 -23.93 18.94
CA ILE A 55 -3.65 -24.64 18.07
C ILE A 55 -2.99 -25.97 17.73
N THR A 56 -3.75 -27.06 17.75
CA THR A 56 -3.20 -28.39 17.46
C THR A 56 -2.82 -28.54 15.99
N ASP A 57 -1.69 -29.19 15.74
CA ASP A 57 -1.16 -29.50 14.42
C ASP A 57 -1.92 -30.68 13.75
N THR A 58 -1.42 -31.14 12.60
CA THR A 58 -2.01 -32.25 11.82
C THR A 58 -2.06 -33.60 12.56
N GLU A 59 -1.24 -33.76 13.58
CA GLU A 59 -1.24 -34.93 14.47
C GLU A 59 -1.94 -34.65 15.80
N GLY A 60 -2.68 -33.54 15.89
CA GLY A 60 -3.41 -33.11 17.07
C GLY A 60 -2.52 -32.63 18.20
N ARG A 61 -1.22 -32.33 17.96
CA ARG A 61 -0.26 -31.96 19.00
C ARG A 61 -0.24 -30.47 19.27
N PHE A 62 0.05 -30.12 20.52
CA PHE A 62 0.26 -28.75 20.95
C PHE A 62 1.51 -28.65 21.86
N THR A 63 2.10 -27.47 21.94
CA THR A 63 3.28 -27.20 22.77
C THR A 63 3.26 -25.77 23.31
N PHE A 64 3.47 -25.64 24.63
CA PHE A 64 3.78 -24.38 25.29
C PHE A 64 5.22 -24.36 25.78
N LYS A 65 5.97 -23.33 25.47
CA LYS A 65 7.35 -23.15 25.96
C LYS A 65 7.32 -22.49 27.32
N ARG A 66 7.07 -23.29 28.38
CA ARG A 66 7.10 -22.85 29.78
C ARG A 66 7.64 -23.95 30.71
N SER A 67 8.46 -23.53 31.61
CA SER A 67 9.06 -24.43 32.67
C SER A 67 8.20 -24.52 33.92
N GLU A 68 7.36 -23.50 34.20
CA GLU A 68 6.50 -23.47 35.38
C GLU A 68 5.15 -24.11 35.06
N THR A 69 4.75 -25.15 35.77
CA THR A 69 3.50 -25.90 35.59
C THR A 69 2.60 -25.85 36.82
N LYS A 70 3.10 -25.43 37.97
CA LYS A 70 2.36 -25.48 39.25
C LYS A 70 1.17 -24.49 39.21
N GLY A 71 -0.03 -25.04 39.44
CA GLY A 71 -1.28 -24.26 39.45
C GLY A 71 -1.76 -23.81 38.08
N LEU A 72 -1.24 -24.41 36.97
CA LEU A 72 -1.70 -24.11 35.63
C LEU A 72 -2.67 -25.17 35.13
N ASN A 73 -3.74 -24.74 34.42
CA ASN A 73 -4.72 -25.58 33.77
C ASN A 73 -4.71 -25.33 32.26
N ILE A 74 -4.98 -26.38 31.51
CA ILE A 74 -5.17 -26.35 30.05
C ILE A 74 -6.66 -26.55 29.77
N ASN A 75 -7.24 -25.62 29.03
CA ASN A 75 -8.57 -25.73 28.47
C ASN A 75 -8.46 -26.07 27.00
N VAL A 76 -9.10 -27.16 26.58
CA VAL A 76 -9.14 -27.58 25.18
C VAL A 76 -10.57 -27.46 24.67
N THR A 77 -10.71 -26.82 23.49
CA THR A 77 -11.99 -26.63 22.80
C THR A 77 -11.83 -26.95 21.33
N TYR A 78 -12.83 -27.64 20.80
CA TYR A 78 -12.93 -27.95 19.38
C TYR A 78 -14.38 -27.94 18.94
N LEU A 79 -14.64 -27.48 17.71
CA LEU A 79 -16.01 -27.39 17.20
C LEU A 79 -16.66 -28.79 17.14
N GLY A 80 -17.83 -28.97 17.74
CA GLY A 80 -18.49 -30.26 17.80
C GLY A 80 -18.08 -31.14 18.98
N TYR A 81 -17.27 -30.61 19.94
CA TYR A 81 -16.81 -31.37 21.10
C TYR A 81 -17.03 -30.64 22.42
N ARG A 82 -17.21 -31.38 23.48
CA ARG A 82 -17.31 -30.83 24.84
C ARG A 82 -15.99 -30.30 25.31
N LYS A 83 -15.97 -29.04 25.79
CA LYS A 83 -14.78 -28.41 26.40
C LYS A 83 -14.22 -29.27 27.52
N LYS A 84 -12.91 -29.49 27.56
CA LYS A 84 -12.20 -30.22 28.61
C LYS A 84 -11.14 -29.37 29.25
N THR A 85 -11.05 -29.39 30.58
CA THR A 85 -10.03 -28.73 31.37
C THR A 85 -9.17 -29.79 32.04
N VAL A 86 -7.87 -29.71 31.89
CA VAL A 86 -6.90 -30.63 32.51
C VAL A 86 -5.76 -29.86 33.15
N PRO A 87 -5.16 -30.36 34.27
CA PRO A 87 -3.97 -29.75 34.85
C PRO A 87 -2.79 -29.79 33.86
N ALA A 88 -1.99 -28.74 33.81
CA ALA A 88 -0.80 -28.71 32.98
C ALA A 88 0.32 -29.53 33.59
N ILE A 89 0.85 -30.49 32.82
CA ILE A 89 1.97 -31.37 33.28
C ILE A 89 3.18 -31.05 32.40
N GLY A 90 4.29 -30.71 33.03
CA GLY A 90 5.56 -30.45 32.31
C GLY A 90 6.40 -31.72 32.15
N GLY A 91 7.16 -31.77 31.06
CA GLY A 91 8.14 -32.85 30.83
C GLY A 91 7.58 -34.19 30.36
N LYS A 92 6.24 -34.37 30.34
CA LYS A 92 5.55 -35.55 29.75
C LYS A 92 4.58 -35.12 28.69
N GLN A 93 4.40 -35.97 27.69
CA GLN A 93 3.35 -35.76 26.69
C GLN A 93 1.99 -36.07 27.30
N MET A 94 1.08 -35.09 27.27
CA MET A 94 -0.29 -35.24 27.76
C MET A 94 -1.20 -35.71 26.62
N LEU A 95 -2.11 -36.65 26.87
CA LEU A 95 -3.19 -37.01 25.97
C LEU A 95 -4.50 -36.38 26.50
N VAL A 96 -5.16 -35.61 25.66
CA VAL A 96 -6.44 -34.96 25.98
C VAL A 96 -7.49 -35.46 25.01
N GLU A 97 -8.34 -36.37 25.47
CA GLU A 97 -9.47 -36.87 24.66
C GLU A 97 -10.69 -35.98 24.86
N LEU A 98 -11.27 -35.52 23.74
CA LEU A 98 -12.52 -34.74 23.73
C LEU A 98 -13.69 -35.65 23.38
N LEU A 99 -14.79 -35.48 24.07
CA LEU A 99 -16.07 -36.16 23.78
C LEU A 99 -16.83 -35.36 22.71
N PRO A 100 -17.29 -36.00 21.60
CA PRO A 100 -18.22 -35.37 20.68
C PRO A 100 -19.48 -34.87 21.40
N ASP A 101 -19.91 -33.66 21.10
CA ASP A 101 -21.12 -33.07 21.68
C ASP A 101 -21.99 -32.52 20.54
N ALA A 102 -23.16 -33.13 20.36
CA ALA A 102 -24.11 -32.75 19.32
C ALA A 102 -24.86 -31.43 19.62
N ILE A 103 -24.65 -30.86 20.80
CA ILE A 103 -25.23 -29.56 21.18
C ILE A 103 -24.44 -28.46 20.54
N THR A 104 -25.12 -27.55 19.85
CA THR A 104 -24.60 -26.33 19.26
C THR A 104 -23.65 -25.61 20.22
N LEU A 105 -22.34 -25.77 20.01
CA LEU A 105 -21.31 -25.15 20.84
C LEU A 105 -21.37 -23.65 20.72
N LYS A 106 -21.53 -22.98 21.85
CA LYS A 106 -21.16 -21.59 21.97
C LYS A 106 -19.66 -21.49 21.69
N GLU A 107 -19.32 -20.85 20.59
CA GLU A 107 -17.97 -20.61 20.14
C GLU A 107 -17.07 -20.04 21.25
N VAL A 108 -15.91 -20.66 21.46
CA VAL A 108 -14.92 -20.13 22.42
C VAL A 108 -14.17 -19.00 21.75
N THR A 109 -14.59 -17.79 22.05
CA THR A 109 -13.86 -16.59 21.68
C THR A 109 -12.80 -16.29 22.75
N ILE A 110 -11.53 -16.33 22.36
CA ILE A 110 -10.43 -15.90 23.25
C ILE A 110 -10.44 -14.37 23.31
N LYS A 111 -10.96 -13.80 24.38
CA LYS A 111 -11.01 -12.36 24.59
C LYS A 111 -9.84 -11.91 25.46
N SER A 112 -8.93 -11.14 24.92
CA SER A 112 -8.17 -10.17 25.71
C SER A 112 -8.91 -8.85 25.60
N GLY A 113 -9.45 -8.38 26.70
CA GLY A 113 -10.11 -7.07 26.84
C GLY A 113 -10.63 -6.34 25.57
N ARG A 114 -9.83 -6.09 24.54
CA ARG A 114 -10.17 -5.34 23.33
C ARG A 114 -9.82 -6.02 21.98
N ILE A 115 -9.11 -7.15 22.02
CA ILE A 115 -8.75 -7.92 20.82
C ILE A 115 -9.16 -9.38 21.05
N SER A 116 -9.77 -9.99 20.05
CA SER A 116 -10.08 -11.41 20.03
C SER A 116 -9.51 -12.06 18.78
N LEU A 117 -9.08 -13.32 18.88
CA LEU A 117 -8.54 -14.11 17.79
C LEU A 117 -9.44 -15.28 17.52
N ARG A 118 -9.80 -15.50 16.25
CA ARG A 118 -10.57 -16.64 15.77
C ARG A 118 -9.95 -17.17 14.48
N GLN A 119 -9.33 -18.33 14.53
CA GLN A 119 -8.59 -18.88 13.39
C GLN A 119 -7.64 -17.82 12.78
N ASP A 120 -7.83 -17.48 11.51
CA ASP A 120 -7.04 -16.47 10.78
C ASP A 120 -7.63 -15.04 10.89
N THR A 121 -8.59 -14.82 11.80
CA THR A 121 -9.25 -13.51 11.95
C THR A 121 -8.92 -12.87 13.29
N ILE A 122 -8.37 -11.69 13.25
CA ILE A 122 -8.11 -10.83 14.42
C ILE A 122 -9.19 -9.77 14.46
N LYS A 123 -10.01 -9.80 15.50
CA LYS A 123 -11.11 -8.86 15.69
C LYS A 123 -10.77 -7.84 16.77
N TYR A 124 -10.87 -6.55 16.44
CA TYR A 124 -10.73 -5.42 17.33
C TYR A 124 -12.10 -4.87 17.71
N ASP A 125 -12.37 -4.73 18.99
CA ASP A 125 -13.56 -4.06 19.53
C ASP A 125 -13.29 -2.55 19.51
N LEU A 126 -13.83 -1.83 18.52
CA LEU A 126 -13.51 -0.42 18.27
C LEU A 126 -13.94 0.50 19.40
N ALA A 127 -15.00 0.17 20.15
CA ALA A 127 -15.43 0.97 21.29
C ALA A 127 -14.34 1.13 22.37
N ARG A 128 -13.42 0.16 22.44
CA ARG A 128 -12.31 0.15 23.42
C ARG A 128 -11.07 0.91 22.96
N PHE A 129 -11.04 1.37 21.71
CA PHE A 129 -9.98 2.19 21.14
C PHE A 129 -10.45 3.61 20.84
N ALA A 130 -11.76 3.81 20.78
CA ALA A 130 -12.36 5.09 20.46
C ALA A 130 -12.12 6.15 21.53
N SER A 131 -12.04 7.40 21.09
CA SER A 131 -12.04 8.59 21.91
C SER A 131 -13.08 9.58 21.37
N SER A 132 -13.46 10.56 22.18
CA SER A 132 -14.48 11.58 21.84
C SER A 132 -14.17 12.41 20.59
N LYS A 133 -12.89 12.42 20.17
CA LYS A 133 -12.44 13.17 18.99
C LYS A 133 -12.58 12.40 17.67
N ASP A 134 -12.73 11.09 17.71
CA ASP A 134 -12.72 10.25 16.51
C ASP A 134 -13.96 10.53 15.69
N SER A 135 -13.75 11.17 14.54
CA SER A 135 -14.85 11.59 13.67
C SER A 135 -15.21 10.54 12.65
N ASN A 136 -14.22 9.83 12.15
CA ASN A 136 -14.36 8.83 11.11
C ASN A 136 -13.57 7.54 11.43
N VAL A 137 -13.77 6.51 10.64
CA VAL A 137 -13.14 5.21 10.84
C VAL A 137 -11.63 5.29 10.77
N LYS A 138 -11.06 6.13 9.92
CA LYS A 138 -9.61 6.35 9.80
C LYS A 138 -8.97 6.70 11.14
N ASP A 139 -9.64 7.54 11.93
CA ASP A 139 -9.12 8.00 13.23
C ASP A 139 -8.95 6.85 14.23
N ILE A 140 -9.87 5.88 14.21
CA ILE A 140 -9.79 4.70 15.10
C ILE A 140 -8.78 3.69 14.57
N LEU A 141 -8.79 3.42 13.26
CA LEU A 141 -7.89 2.43 12.66
C LEU A 141 -6.42 2.72 12.93
N LYS A 142 -6.01 3.98 12.96
CA LYS A 142 -4.65 4.40 13.31
C LYS A 142 -4.21 3.94 14.71
N LYS A 143 -5.15 3.78 15.63
CA LYS A 143 -4.88 3.40 17.04
C LYS A 143 -4.75 1.89 17.23
N LEU A 144 -5.14 1.07 16.23
CA LEU A 144 -5.15 -0.37 16.35
C LEU A 144 -3.72 -0.95 16.25
N PRO A 145 -3.28 -1.77 17.22
CA PRO A 145 -1.98 -2.42 17.17
C PRO A 145 -1.82 -3.30 15.93
N GLY A 146 -0.66 -3.21 15.25
CA GLY A 146 -0.38 -3.92 14.02
C GLY A 146 -0.95 -3.28 12.76
N ILE A 147 -1.84 -2.30 12.88
CA ILE A 147 -2.41 -1.54 11.76
C ILE A 147 -1.70 -0.18 11.67
N ASP A 148 -1.36 0.23 10.47
CA ASP A 148 -0.94 1.59 10.15
C ASP A 148 -1.79 2.15 9.00
N VAL A 149 -2.01 3.48 9.02
CA VAL A 149 -2.79 4.19 8.01
C VAL A 149 -1.98 5.38 7.55
N ASP A 150 -1.65 5.43 6.29
CA ASP A 150 -0.97 6.57 5.68
C ASP A 150 -1.87 7.82 5.71
N GLU A 151 -1.32 8.92 6.16
CA GLU A 151 -2.07 10.19 6.32
C GLU A 151 -2.50 10.78 4.97
N ASN A 152 -1.64 10.68 3.96
CA ASN A 152 -1.82 11.32 2.66
C ASN A 152 -2.68 10.50 1.71
N SER A 153 -2.38 9.21 1.57
CA SER A 153 -3.10 8.31 0.65
C SER A 153 -4.32 7.66 1.28
N GLY A 154 -4.33 7.49 2.61
CA GLY A 154 -5.32 6.69 3.33
C GLY A 154 -5.09 5.19 3.20
N GLU A 155 -3.95 4.77 2.65
CA GLU A 155 -3.60 3.36 2.53
C GLU A 155 -3.48 2.71 3.91
N ILE A 156 -4.12 1.55 4.07
CA ILE A 156 -4.07 0.77 5.29
C ILE A 156 -3.10 -0.39 5.08
N SER A 157 -2.19 -0.56 6.02
CA SER A 157 -1.32 -1.72 6.10
C SER A 157 -1.48 -2.46 7.42
N TYR A 158 -1.32 -3.77 7.37
CA TYR A 158 -1.25 -4.63 8.53
C TYR A 158 0.13 -5.27 8.58
N GLN A 159 0.88 -5.01 9.66
CA GLN A 159 2.27 -5.49 9.82
C GLN A 159 3.17 -5.13 8.62
N GLY A 160 2.97 -3.93 8.05
CA GLY A 160 3.73 -3.42 6.92
C GLY A 160 3.35 -4.00 5.56
N LYS A 161 2.34 -4.88 5.47
CA LYS A 161 1.74 -5.35 4.23
C LYS A 161 0.46 -4.56 3.96
N ALA A 162 0.33 -3.98 2.78
CA ALA A 162 -0.91 -3.33 2.36
C ALA A 162 -2.08 -4.33 2.37
N ILE A 163 -3.26 -3.88 2.80
CA ILE A 163 -4.46 -4.72 2.71
C ILE A 163 -4.85 -4.90 1.24
N SER A 164 -5.19 -6.13 0.87
CA SER A 164 -5.62 -6.46 -0.49
C SER A 164 -7.12 -6.28 -0.71
N HIS A 165 -7.92 -6.32 0.35
CA HIS A 165 -9.37 -6.17 0.29
C HIS A 165 -9.89 -5.36 1.48
N PHE A 166 -10.90 -4.53 1.22
CA PHE A 166 -11.60 -3.76 2.24
C PHE A 166 -13.10 -3.97 2.13
N TYR A 167 -13.72 -4.38 3.21
CA TYR A 167 -15.15 -4.69 3.26
C TYR A 167 -15.86 -3.89 4.35
N VAL A 168 -17.13 -3.59 4.11
CA VAL A 168 -18.08 -3.19 5.14
C VAL A 168 -19.24 -4.20 5.10
N GLU A 169 -19.50 -4.88 6.23
CA GLU A 169 -20.46 -5.99 6.28
C GLU A 169 -20.25 -7.03 5.16
N GLY A 170 -18.97 -7.32 4.83
CA GLY A 170 -18.57 -8.30 3.83
C GLY A 170 -18.79 -7.87 2.37
N MET A 171 -18.95 -6.58 2.08
CA MET A 171 -19.06 -6.05 0.72
C MET A 171 -18.09 -4.90 0.48
N ASP A 172 -17.47 -4.86 -0.71
CA ASP A 172 -16.65 -3.75 -1.17
C ASP A 172 -17.48 -2.79 -2.02
N VAL A 173 -17.99 -1.71 -1.40
CA VAL A 173 -18.84 -0.73 -2.09
C VAL A 173 -18.07 0.19 -3.03
N THR A 174 -16.77 0.39 -2.78
CA THR A 174 -15.94 1.39 -3.51
C THR A 174 -15.04 0.80 -4.59
N GLY A 175 -14.96 -0.53 -4.68
CA GLY A 175 -14.11 -1.19 -5.67
C GLY A 175 -12.63 -0.97 -5.46
N GLY A 176 -12.19 -0.94 -4.19
CA GLY A 176 -10.81 -0.74 -3.83
C GLY A 176 -10.40 0.70 -3.51
N SER A 177 -11.25 1.70 -3.77
CA SER A 177 -11.03 3.09 -3.36
C SER A 177 -11.57 3.33 -1.94
N TYR A 178 -11.17 2.48 -0.99
CA TYR A 178 -11.73 2.43 0.36
C TYR A 178 -11.43 3.67 1.21
N ASN A 179 -10.52 4.55 0.78
CA ASN A 179 -10.29 5.82 1.47
C ASN A 179 -11.58 6.69 1.51
N GLN A 180 -12.47 6.52 0.53
CA GLN A 180 -13.80 7.13 0.59
C GLN A 180 -14.61 6.66 1.80
N VAL A 181 -14.51 5.40 2.19
CA VAL A 181 -15.17 4.88 3.41
C VAL A 181 -14.46 5.40 4.64
N ASN A 182 -13.13 5.35 4.67
CA ASN A 182 -12.33 5.81 5.80
C ASN A 182 -12.61 7.26 6.18
N GLU A 183 -12.76 8.14 5.19
CA GLU A 183 -12.98 9.57 5.37
C GLU A 183 -14.45 9.96 5.62
N ASN A 184 -15.40 9.09 5.26
CA ASN A 184 -16.82 9.44 5.27
C ASN A 184 -17.68 8.61 6.23
N LEU A 185 -17.26 7.39 6.59
CA LEU A 185 -17.96 6.55 7.56
C LEU A 185 -17.60 7.00 8.99
N LYS A 186 -18.61 7.27 9.79
CA LYS A 186 -18.43 7.69 11.18
C LYS A 186 -17.82 6.59 12.04
N ALA A 187 -16.96 6.99 12.95
CA ALA A 187 -16.35 6.12 13.94
C ALA A 187 -17.38 5.41 14.83
N ASP A 188 -18.41 6.12 15.24
CA ASP A 188 -19.47 5.63 16.13
C ASP A 188 -20.46 4.65 15.46
N ALA A 189 -20.48 4.58 14.12
CA ALA A 189 -21.30 3.64 13.36
C ALA A 189 -20.71 2.23 13.33
N VAL A 190 -19.41 2.07 13.62
CA VAL A 190 -18.68 0.82 13.49
C VAL A 190 -18.53 0.13 14.85
N GLU A 191 -18.80 -1.18 14.89
CA GLU A 191 -18.68 -2.01 16.08
C GLU A 191 -17.28 -2.61 16.20
N SER A 192 -16.79 -3.22 15.10
CA SER A 192 -15.49 -3.88 15.10
C SER A 192 -14.77 -3.79 13.76
N ALA A 193 -13.45 -3.92 13.82
CA ALA A 193 -12.59 -4.14 12.67
C ALA A 193 -12.01 -5.56 12.73
N GLU A 194 -12.12 -6.30 11.63
CA GLU A 194 -11.66 -7.67 11.51
C GLU A 194 -10.55 -7.76 10.47
N ILE A 195 -9.35 -8.11 10.88
CA ILE A 195 -8.24 -8.45 9.99
C ILE A 195 -8.33 -9.93 9.70
N ILE A 196 -8.54 -10.27 8.42
CA ILE A 196 -8.62 -11.65 7.92
C ILE A 196 -7.32 -11.94 7.18
N GLU A 197 -6.46 -12.73 7.81
CA GLU A 197 -5.21 -13.19 7.21
C GLU A 197 -5.49 -14.33 6.23
N HIS A 198 -4.67 -14.49 5.21
CA HIS A 198 -4.80 -15.54 4.19
C HIS A 198 -6.16 -15.53 3.47
N HIS A 199 -6.72 -14.33 3.30
CA HIS A 199 -8.04 -14.15 2.72
C HIS A 199 -8.09 -14.61 1.27
N GLN A 200 -8.90 -15.66 1.00
CA GLN A 200 -9.21 -16.11 -0.36
C GLN A 200 -10.60 -15.56 -0.76
N PRO A 201 -10.68 -14.51 -1.60
CA PRO A 201 -11.96 -13.92 -1.98
C PRO A 201 -12.79 -14.83 -2.86
N ILE A 202 -12.16 -15.69 -3.66
CA ILE A 202 -12.84 -16.60 -4.59
C ILE A 202 -13.23 -17.88 -3.86
N ARG A 203 -14.51 -18.12 -3.66
CA ARG A 203 -15.02 -19.28 -2.90
C ARG A 203 -14.58 -20.61 -3.48
N SER A 204 -14.60 -20.77 -4.80
CA SER A 204 -14.17 -22.01 -5.48
C SER A 204 -12.68 -22.35 -5.32
N LEU A 205 -11.87 -21.38 -4.86
CA LEU A 205 -10.44 -21.56 -4.59
C LEU A 205 -10.11 -21.69 -3.10
N ARG A 206 -11.09 -21.51 -2.20
CA ARG A 206 -10.88 -21.68 -0.76
C ARG A 206 -10.35 -23.09 -0.47
N ASN A 207 -9.42 -23.22 0.45
CA ASN A 207 -8.74 -24.46 0.81
C ASN A 207 -7.95 -25.15 -0.32
N LYS A 208 -7.93 -24.58 -1.53
CA LYS A 208 -7.16 -25.09 -2.68
C LYS A 208 -5.95 -24.22 -2.99
N VAL A 209 -6.16 -22.90 -3.06
CA VAL A 209 -5.11 -21.92 -3.31
C VAL A 209 -4.92 -21.08 -2.06
N PRO A 210 -3.87 -21.33 -1.29
CA PRO A 210 -3.54 -20.46 -0.17
C PRO A 210 -3.07 -19.10 -0.69
N THR A 211 -3.44 -18.04 0.03
CA THR A 211 -3.08 -16.67 -0.34
C THR A 211 -2.33 -15.97 0.79
N GLU A 212 -1.59 -14.92 0.45
CA GLU A 212 -1.00 -13.98 1.40
C GLU A 212 -1.88 -12.72 1.56
N ASN A 213 -3.05 -12.72 0.93
CA ASN A 213 -3.97 -11.59 0.95
C ASN A 213 -4.46 -11.32 2.36
N ILE A 214 -4.49 -10.05 2.72
CA ILE A 214 -5.03 -9.57 3.99
C ILE A 214 -6.28 -8.76 3.68
N ALA A 215 -7.40 -9.13 4.30
CA ALA A 215 -8.61 -8.33 4.20
C ALA A 215 -8.92 -7.62 5.52
N LEU A 216 -9.43 -6.40 5.41
CA LEU A 216 -10.04 -5.67 6.52
C LEU A 216 -11.54 -5.64 6.31
N ASN A 217 -12.31 -6.14 7.28
CA ASN A 217 -13.77 -6.07 7.30
C ASN A 217 -14.25 -5.22 8.48
N LEU A 218 -15.07 -4.23 8.20
CA LEU A 218 -15.74 -3.42 9.23
C LEU A 218 -17.15 -3.98 9.47
N THR A 219 -17.47 -4.24 10.73
CA THR A 219 -18.83 -4.58 11.14
C THR A 219 -19.52 -3.38 11.76
N LEU A 220 -20.78 -3.17 11.43
CA LEU A 220 -21.54 -2.02 11.89
C LEU A 220 -22.33 -2.35 13.15
N LYS A 221 -22.54 -1.35 13.99
CA LYS A 221 -23.50 -1.45 15.09
C LYS A 221 -24.91 -1.68 14.54
N PRO A 222 -25.78 -2.38 15.28
CA PRO A 222 -27.14 -2.66 14.84
C PRO A 222 -27.93 -1.41 14.43
N GLU A 223 -27.72 -0.30 15.14
CA GLU A 223 -28.39 0.97 14.91
C GLU A 223 -28.00 1.64 13.59
N ALA A 224 -26.79 1.37 13.09
CA ALA A 224 -26.25 1.95 11.85
C ALA A 224 -26.61 1.09 10.62
N ARG A 225 -27.02 -0.18 10.82
CA ARG A 225 -27.32 -1.11 9.72
C ARG A 225 -28.60 -0.68 9.00
N SER A 226 -28.56 -0.68 7.68
CA SER A 226 -29.68 -0.42 6.77
C SER A 226 -30.27 1.00 6.83
N LYS A 227 -29.79 1.86 7.69
CA LYS A 227 -30.22 3.26 7.77
C LYS A 227 -29.45 4.12 6.77
N TRP A 228 -30.08 5.21 6.37
CA TRP A 228 -29.39 6.29 5.70
C TRP A 228 -28.67 7.15 6.73
N ILE A 229 -27.39 7.33 6.50
CA ILE A 229 -26.53 8.23 7.28
C ILE A 229 -26.20 9.41 6.38
N TRP A 230 -26.71 10.58 6.75
CA TRP A 230 -26.43 11.82 6.06
C TRP A 230 -25.44 12.65 6.85
N ASN A 231 -24.52 13.27 6.15
CA ASN A 231 -23.54 14.17 6.73
C ASN A 231 -23.33 15.36 5.78
N THR A 232 -23.70 16.54 6.23
CA THR A 232 -23.53 17.79 5.48
C THR A 232 -22.61 18.70 6.26
N GLN A 233 -21.63 19.26 5.59
CA GLN A 233 -20.69 20.25 6.16
C GLN A 233 -20.56 21.43 5.22
N ALA A 234 -20.49 22.63 5.78
CA ALA A 234 -20.10 23.84 5.08
C ALA A 234 -19.14 24.64 5.97
N GLY A 235 -18.12 25.22 5.37
CA GLY A 235 -17.14 26.04 6.08
C GLY A 235 -16.67 27.18 5.20
N ILE A 236 -16.36 28.29 5.85
CA ILE A 236 -15.77 29.48 5.24
C ILE A 236 -14.61 29.95 6.10
N GLY A 237 -13.63 30.51 5.48
CA GLY A 237 -12.45 31.03 6.15
C GLY A 237 -11.73 32.09 5.35
N TYR A 238 -10.65 32.56 5.91
CA TYR A 238 -9.80 33.56 5.29
C TYR A 238 -8.32 33.32 5.62
N GLY A 239 -7.48 33.56 4.63
CA GLY A 239 -6.03 33.61 4.71
C GLY A 239 -5.52 34.79 3.89
N ASP A 240 -4.70 34.55 2.86
CA ASP A 240 -4.38 35.57 1.83
C ASP A 240 -5.60 35.83 0.94
N GLU A 241 -6.51 34.85 0.82
CA GLU A 241 -7.78 34.92 0.10
C GLU A 241 -8.89 34.19 0.88
N SER A 242 -10.14 34.28 0.41
CA SER A 242 -11.27 33.55 0.99
C SER A 242 -11.13 32.06 0.69
N ILE A 243 -11.29 31.24 1.71
CA ILE A 243 -11.25 29.78 1.61
C ILE A 243 -12.60 29.19 1.99
N TYR A 244 -12.93 28.04 1.43
CA TYR A 244 -14.19 27.35 1.73
C TYR A 244 -14.02 25.82 1.69
N ASN A 245 -14.94 25.12 2.33
CA ASN A 245 -15.20 23.71 2.10
C ASN A 245 -16.69 23.42 2.18
N ALA A 246 -17.13 22.46 1.38
CA ALA A 246 -18.48 21.91 1.45
C ALA A 246 -18.41 20.38 1.28
N ARG A 247 -19.26 19.69 2.01
CA ARG A 247 -19.37 18.23 1.95
C ARG A 247 -20.83 17.81 2.07
N LEU A 248 -21.26 16.93 1.18
CA LEU A 248 -22.53 16.24 1.27
C LEU A 248 -22.29 14.75 1.09
N ASN A 249 -22.55 13.95 2.11
CA ASN A 249 -22.44 12.52 2.06
C ASN A 249 -23.77 11.87 2.41
N ALA A 250 -24.17 10.87 1.64
CA ALA A 250 -25.29 9.99 1.91
C ALA A 250 -24.79 8.53 1.84
N ILE A 251 -24.89 7.83 2.96
CA ILE A 251 -24.37 6.47 3.10
C ILE A 251 -25.51 5.56 3.50
N GLN A 252 -25.68 4.43 2.80
CA GLN A 252 -26.58 3.35 3.17
C GLN A 252 -25.81 2.03 3.17
N LEU A 253 -25.72 1.37 4.30
CA LEU A 253 -24.96 0.13 4.46
C LEU A 253 -25.89 -0.98 5.00
N ALA A 254 -26.44 -1.77 4.08
CA ALA A 254 -27.25 -2.93 4.37
C ALA A 254 -26.59 -4.21 3.87
N LYS A 255 -26.99 -5.39 4.37
CA LYS A 255 -26.41 -6.69 3.98
C LYS A 255 -26.57 -7.04 2.50
N SER A 256 -27.60 -6.53 1.82
CA SER A 256 -27.88 -6.83 0.42
C SER A 256 -27.63 -5.66 -0.54
N LYS A 257 -27.54 -4.44 -0.01
CA LYS A 257 -27.31 -3.24 -0.82
C LYS A 257 -26.55 -2.21 -0.02
N GLN A 258 -25.54 -1.62 -0.64
CA GLN A 258 -24.81 -0.51 -0.06
C GLN A 258 -24.71 0.62 -1.08
N GLY A 259 -24.71 1.85 -0.60
CA GLY A 259 -24.52 3.05 -1.40
C GLY A 259 -23.67 4.05 -0.64
N LEU A 260 -22.74 4.69 -1.33
CA LEU A 260 -21.92 5.79 -0.85
C LEU A 260 -21.96 6.89 -1.91
N TYR A 261 -22.61 7.98 -1.59
CA TYR A 261 -22.81 9.13 -2.47
C TYR A 261 -22.16 10.34 -1.82
N THR A 262 -21.22 10.94 -2.50
CA THR A 262 -20.39 12.01 -1.95
C THR A 262 -20.28 13.14 -2.96
N TYR A 263 -20.53 14.37 -2.50
CA TYR A 263 -20.10 15.60 -3.17
C TYR A 263 -19.23 16.38 -2.20
N LYS A 264 -18.09 16.85 -2.68
CA LYS A 264 -17.17 17.71 -1.92
C LYS A 264 -16.69 18.85 -2.79
N ALA A 265 -16.60 20.02 -2.19
CA ALA A 265 -15.90 21.16 -2.76
C ALA A 265 -14.90 21.67 -1.72
N ASP A 266 -13.68 21.92 -2.10
CA ASP A 266 -12.60 22.29 -1.17
C ASP A 266 -11.63 23.29 -1.79
N HIS A 267 -11.44 24.39 -1.06
CA HIS A 267 -10.43 25.41 -1.31
C HIS A 267 -9.57 25.65 -0.06
N SER A 268 -9.51 24.65 0.84
CA SER A 268 -8.79 24.74 2.11
C SER A 268 -7.50 23.90 2.14
N GLY A 269 -7.02 23.47 0.98
CA GLY A 269 -5.79 22.69 0.83
C GLY A 269 -5.96 21.18 1.00
N LYS A 270 -7.20 20.67 1.17
CA LYS A 270 -7.40 19.23 1.28
C LYS A 270 -7.30 18.54 -0.08
N ASP A 271 -6.40 17.55 -0.20
CA ASP A 271 -6.26 16.73 -1.39
C ASP A 271 -7.40 15.69 -1.50
N LEU A 272 -8.43 16.01 -2.30
CA LEU A 272 -9.55 15.11 -2.54
C LEU A 272 -9.21 13.98 -3.54
N THR A 273 -8.10 14.08 -4.28
CA THR A 273 -7.70 13.05 -5.25
C THR A 273 -7.35 11.72 -4.57
N SER A 274 -6.91 11.76 -3.31
CA SER A 274 -6.62 10.58 -2.49
C SER A 274 -7.84 9.68 -2.27
N GLU A 275 -9.06 10.21 -2.35
CA GLU A 275 -10.28 9.42 -2.25
C GLU A 275 -10.61 8.63 -3.52
N LEU A 276 -9.98 8.97 -4.65
CA LEU A 276 -10.16 8.28 -5.94
C LEU A 276 -9.14 7.19 -6.18
N GLN A 277 -8.06 7.15 -5.40
CA GLN A 277 -6.99 6.18 -5.54
C GLN A 277 -7.52 4.77 -5.29
N GLN A 278 -7.11 3.83 -6.16
CA GLN A 278 -7.33 2.42 -5.94
C GLN A 278 -6.22 1.89 -5.03
N LEU A 279 -6.58 1.53 -3.81
CA LEU A 279 -5.66 1.14 -2.75
C LEU A 279 -5.62 -0.38 -2.51
N THR A 280 -6.51 -1.14 -3.17
CA THR A 280 -6.49 -2.60 -3.12
C THR A 280 -5.88 -3.17 -4.39
N SER A 281 -5.09 -4.24 -4.26
CA SER A 281 -4.57 -4.97 -5.40
C SER A 281 -5.71 -5.73 -6.10
N ASN A 282 -5.72 -5.67 -7.42
CA ASN A 282 -6.54 -6.57 -8.21
C ASN A 282 -5.69 -7.80 -8.55
N ASP A 283 -6.27 -9.00 -8.40
CA ASP A 283 -5.60 -10.29 -8.69
C ASP A 283 -5.30 -10.50 -10.19
N VAL A 284 -5.56 -9.52 -11.04
CA VAL A 284 -5.35 -9.60 -12.48
C VAL A 284 -4.14 -8.74 -12.85
N HIS A 285 -3.27 -9.31 -13.68
CA HIS A 285 -2.12 -8.59 -14.23
C HIS A 285 -2.56 -7.24 -14.81
N GLN A 286 -1.93 -6.17 -14.34
CA GLN A 286 -2.12 -4.84 -14.92
C GLN A 286 -1.04 -4.64 -15.99
N PRO A 287 -1.38 -4.06 -17.15
CA PRO A 287 -0.35 -3.64 -18.08
C PRO A 287 0.50 -2.56 -17.43
N ASP A 288 1.75 -2.46 -17.86
CA ASP A 288 2.56 -1.31 -17.52
C ASP A 288 1.83 -0.05 -17.95
N ASP A 289 1.86 0.98 -17.10
CA ASP A 289 1.20 2.24 -17.42
C ASP A 289 1.83 2.82 -18.70
N VAL A 290 1.00 3.36 -19.57
CA VAL A 290 1.48 4.01 -20.80
C VAL A 290 2.17 5.31 -20.38
N PRO A 291 3.50 5.44 -20.55
CA PRO A 291 4.20 6.64 -20.12
C PRO A 291 3.75 7.84 -20.95
N SER A 292 3.49 8.96 -20.30
CA SER A 292 3.34 10.23 -20.99
C SER A 292 4.72 10.68 -21.49
N LEU A 293 4.81 10.95 -22.79
CA LEU A 293 6.04 11.48 -23.39
C LEU A 293 6.27 12.95 -23.02
N VAL A 294 5.23 13.66 -22.59
CA VAL A 294 5.31 15.02 -22.09
C VAL A 294 5.07 15.01 -20.57
N ASN A 295 6.01 15.56 -19.82
CA ASN A 295 5.94 15.62 -18.37
C ASN A 295 4.99 16.74 -17.92
N THR A 296 3.97 16.36 -17.16
CA THR A 296 3.27 17.33 -16.31
C THR A 296 4.07 17.53 -15.02
N PRO A 297 4.25 18.77 -14.55
CA PRO A 297 4.99 19.02 -13.31
C PRO A 297 4.42 18.22 -12.15
N THR A 298 5.25 17.39 -11.54
CA THR A 298 4.91 16.65 -10.31
C THR A 298 5.62 17.30 -9.14
N PHE A 299 4.97 17.29 -7.97
CA PHE A 299 5.45 17.95 -6.78
C PHE A 299 5.51 16.95 -5.65
N SER A 300 6.70 16.73 -5.16
CA SER A 300 6.95 15.89 -3.99
C SER A 300 7.80 16.67 -3.01
N MET A 301 7.24 16.96 -1.85
CA MET A 301 7.95 17.57 -0.74
C MET A 301 7.71 16.73 0.52
N PRO A 302 8.68 16.61 1.42
CA PRO A 302 8.51 15.90 2.67
C PRO A 302 7.70 16.74 3.69
N LEU A 303 6.57 17.27 3.25
CA LEU A 303 5.65 18.10 4.00
C LEU A 303 4.22 17.63 3.73
N ASP A 304 3.33 17.81 4.70
CA ASP A 304 1.91 17.53 4.52
C ASP A 304 1.36 18.34 3.33
N LYS A 305 0.73 17.66 2.39
CA LYS A 305 0.16 18.30 1.19
C LYS A 305 -0.78 19.44 1.51
N GLN A 306 -1.53 19.35 2.61
CA GLN A 306 -2.44 20.41 3.03
C GLN A 306 -1.73 21.75 3.30
N ARG A 307 -0.42 21.72 3.60
CA ARG A 307 0.40 22.92 3.80
C ARG A 307 0.75 23.65 2.51
N LEU A 308 0.69 22.93 1.39
CA LEU A 308 1.23 23.37 0.10
C LEU A 308 0.14 23.57 -0.96
N LEU A 309 -0.98 22.89 -0.84
CA LEU A 309 -2.02 22.91 -1.88
C LEU A 309 -2.82 24.20 -1.83
N ASP A 310 -2.69 25.01 -2.86
CA ASP A 310 -3.63 26.07 -3.22
C ASP A 310 -4.53 25.51 -4.33
N ASN A 311 -5.68 24.97 -3.91
CA ASN A 311 -6.56 24.18 -4.77
C ASN A 311 -8.00 24.70 -4.77
N ASP A 312 -8.67 24.53 -5.88
CA ASP A 312 -10.12 24.62 -6.02
C ASP A 312 -10.60 23.28 -6.60
N THR A 313 -11.15 22.43 -5.72
CA THR A 313 -11.43 21.04 -6.06
C THR A 313 -12.90 20.71 -5.85
N HIS A 314 -13.53 20.11 -6.86
CA HIS A 314 -14.88 19.57 -6.78
C HIS A 314 -14.85 18.06 -7.07
N LEU A 315 -15.37 17.27 -6.17
CA LEU A 315 -15.46 15.81 -6.28
C LEU A 315 -16.90 15.35 -6.19
N LEU A 316 -17.37 14.64 -7.20
CA LEU A 316 -18.62 13.88 -7.17
C LEU A 316 -18.30 12.39 -7.28
N SER A 317 -18.76 11.58 -6.31
CA SER A 317 -18.58 10.14 -6.31
C SER A 317 -19.88 9.44 -5.93
N LEU A 318 -20.35 8.54 -6.82
CA LEU A 318 -21.56 7.76 -6.66
C LEU A 318 -21.18 6.29 -6.75
N ASN A 319 -21.23 5.58 -5.63
CA ASN A 319 -20.93 4.16 -5.57
C ASN A 319 -22.15 3.40 -5.07
N ARG A 320 -22.50 2.32 -5.75
CA ARG A 320 -23.61 1.45 -5.37
C ARG A 320 -23.27 0.00 -5.64
N ILE A 321 -23.47 -0.85 -4.64
CA ILE A 321 -23.39 -2.30 -4.77
C ILE A 321 -24.73 -2.91 -4.38
N TYR A 322 -25.15 -3.86 -5.17
CA TYR A 322 -26.36 -4.66 -4.94
C TYR A 322 -26.01 -6.16 -5.00
N ARG A 323 -26.30 -6.87 -3.93
CA ARG A 323 -26.15 -8.32 -3.81
C ARG A 323 -27.53 -8.94 -3.97
N LYS A 324 -27.74 -9.63 -5.09
CA LYS A 324 -29.02 -10.30 -5.39
C LYS A 324 -29.24 -11.50 -4.48
N ASP A 325 -28.20 -12.29 -4.24
CA ASP A 325 -28.14 -13.45 -3.37
C ASP A 325 -26.71 -13.55 -2.78
N GLU A 326 -26.39 -14.62 -2.06
CA GLU A 326 -25.05 -14.80 -1.46
C GLU A 326 -23.93 -14.96 -2.49
N ILE A 327 -24.27 -15.23 -3.74
CA ILE A 327 -23.35 -15.58 -4.81
C ILE A 327 -23.19 -14.43 -5.81
N LYS A 328 -24.25 -13.67 -6.10
CA LYS A 328 -24.30 -12.68 -7.19
C LYS A 328 -24.36 -11.27 -6.67
N GLN A 329 -23.45 -10.43 -7.17
CA GLN A 329 -23.45 -9.00 -6.88
C GLN A 329 -23.11 -8.17 -8.12
N ASN A 330 -23.63 -6.94 -8.12
CA ASN A 330 -23.31 -5.91 -9.10
C ASN A 330 -22.89 -4.66 -8.38
N ARG A 331 -21.83 -4.03 -8.85
CA ARG A 331 -21.36 -2.74 -8.38
C ARG A 331 -21.29 -1.78 -9.56
N PHE A 332 -21.72 -0.57 -9.30
CA PHE A 332 -21.61 0.56 -10.20
C PHE A 332 -20.94 1.72 -9.48
N SER A 333 -19.94 2.34 -10.11
CA SER A 333 -19.27 3.51 -9.60
C SER A 333 -19.15 4.57 -10.68
N PHE A 334 -19.50 5.80 -10.33
CA PHE A 334 -19.32 6.99 -11.13
C PHE A 334 -18.53 8.01 -10.33
N ARG A 335 -17.49 8.58 -10.91
CA ARG A 335 -16.61 9.55 -10.26
C ARG A 335 -16.27 10.67 -11.20
N TYR A 336 -16.43 11.90 -10.74
CA TYR A 336 -16.03 13.10 -11.46
C TYR A 336 -15.21 13.97 -10.52
N LEU A 337 -14.08 14.46 -11.01
CA LEU A 337 -13.21 15.39 -10.32
C LEU A 337 -12.91 16.56 -11.25
N HIS A 338 -13.11 17.76 -10.72
CA HIS A 338 -12.52 19.00 -11.19
C HIS A 338 -11.53 19.48 -10.15
N ASP A 339 -10.29 19.74 -10.55
CA ASP A 339 -9.23 20.18 -9.65
C ASP A 339 -8.37 21.24 -10.33
N GLU A 340 -8.38 22.43 -9.79
CA GLU A 340 -7.48 23.50 -10.20
C GLU A 340 -6.50 23.79 -9.07
N GLN A 341 -5.20 23.77 -9.37
CA GLN A 341 -4.14 24.00 -8.41
C GLN A 341 -3.22 25.12 -8.88
N ARG A 342 -2.84 26.01 -7.96
CA ARG A 342 -1.82 27.02 -8.17
C ARG A 342 -0.61 26.70 -7.31
N ARG A 343 0.58 26.86 -7.85
CA ARG A 343 1.81 26.53 -7.13
C ARG A 343 2.95 27.41 -7.55
N THR A 344 3.61 28.01 -6.59
CA THR A 344 4.85 28.74 -6.76
C THR A 344 5.96 27.96 -6.12
N GLN A 345 6.97 27.66 -6.90
CA GLN A 345 8.14 26.89 -6.45
C GLN A 345 9.41 27.37 -7.14
N GLY A 346 10.55 27.01 -6.56
CA GLY A 346 11.83 27.14 -7.23
C GLY A 346 12.71 25.96 -6.93
N SER A 347 13.71 25.77 -7.78
CA SER A 347 14.76 24.77 -7.58
C SER A 347 16.12 25.28 -7.99
N GLU A 348 17.10 24.85 -7.23
CA GLU A 348 18.52 25.02 -7.54
C GLU A 348 19.12 23.62 -7.61
N GLU A 349 19.65 23.26 -8.76
CA GLU A 349 20.28 21.96 -8.97
C GLU A 349 21.76 22.13 -9.25
N THR A 350 22.56 21.29 -8.62
CA THR A 350 23.99 21.22 -8.87
C THR A 350 24.34 19.80 -9.26
N TYR A 351 24.85 19.62 -10.45
CA TYR A 351 25.34 18.36 -10.98
C TYR A 351 26.84 18.29 -10.79
N HIS A 352 27.33 17.28 -10.08
CA HIS A 352 28.74 17.06 -9.75
C HIS A 352 29.31 15.97 -10.64
N TYR A 353 29.75 16.32 -11.85
CA TYR A 353 30.49 15.42 -12.70
C TYR A 353 31.99 15.51 -12.38
N LEU A 354 32.77 14.46 -12.64
CA LEU A 354 34.19 14.42 -12.36
C LEU A 354 34.97 15.56 -13.05
N SER A 355 34.48 16.01 -14.20
CA SER A 355 35.14 17.03 -15.04
C SER A 355 34.53 18.42 -14.90
N ASP A 356 33.31 18.55 -14.39
CA ASP A 356 32.60 19.85 -14.40
C ASP A 356 31.46 19.85 -13.35
N THR A 357 31.05 21.06 -12.99
CA THR A 357 29.91 21.29 -12.09
C THR A 357 28.88 22.18 -12.80
N ILE A 358 27.70 21.68 -13.01
CA ILE A 358 26.61 22.37 -13.68
C ILE A 358 25.62 22.88 -12.63
N HIS A 359 25.35 24.17 -12.64
CA HIS A 359 24.36 24.81 -11.80
C HIS A 359 23.15 25.22 -12.63
N THR A 360 21.96 24.95 -12.15
CA THR A 360 20.73 25.43 -12.77
C THR A 360 19.81 26.05 -11.72
N LEU A 361 19.10 27.10 -12.11
CA LEU A 361 18.18 27.86 -11.26
C LEU A 361 16.86 28.05 -11.98
N ASP A 362 15.79 27.58 -11.38
CA ASP A 362 14.42 27.74 -11.88
C ASP A 362 13.46 28.25 -10.81
N ASN A 363 12.69 29.26 -11.15
CA ASN A 363 11.50 29.65 -10.41
C ASN A 363 10.30 29.45 -11.31
N GLN A 364 9.23 28.87 -10.78
CA GLN A 364 8.11 28.41 -11.56
C GLN A 364 6.80 28.74 -10.87
N ASP A 365 5.89 29.39 -11.60
CA ASP A 365 4.50 29.56 -11.21
C ASP A 365 3.64 28.67 -12.10
N HIS A 366 2.98 27.68 -11.48
CA HIS A 366 2.14 26.73 -12.17
C HIS A 366 0.67 26.93 -11.88
N ARG A 367 -0.15 26.85 -12.92
CA ARG A 367 -1.59 26.64 -12.83
C ARG A 367 -1.90 25.32 -13.52
N VAL A 368 -2.37 24.34 -12.74
CA VAL A 368 -2.71 23.00 -13.21
C VAL A 368 -4.20 22.79 -13.06
N ARG A 369 -4.91 22.54 -14.17
CA ARG A 369 -6.32 22.21 -14.17
C ARG A 369 -6.50 20.77 -14.64
N THR A 370 -7.11 19.96 -13.79
CA THR A 370 -7.38 18.54 -14.06
C THR A 370 -8.88 18.26 -14.03
N GLU A 371 -9.37 17.62 -15.08
CA GLU A 371 -10.70 17.04 -15.14
C GLU A 371 -10.57 15.52 -15.24
N LEU A 372 -11.30 14.78 -14.41
CA LEU A 372 -11.30 13.32 -14.44
C LEU A 372 -12.73 12.82 -14.36
N LEU A 373 -13.07 11.94 -15.28
CA LEU A 373 -14.30 11.18 -15.30
C LEU A 373 -13.96 9.69 -15.28
N ARG A 374 -14.55 8.92 -14.38
CA ARG A 374 -14.38 7.46 -14.33
C ARG A 374 -15.71 6.78 -14.06
N VAL A 375 -15.98 5.73 -14.83
CA VAL A 375 -17.14 4.86 -14.68
C VAL A 375 -16.66 3.42 -14.58
N ASP A 376 -17.09 2.71 -13.53
CA ASP A 376 -16.80 1.29 -13.35
C ASP A 376 -18.11 0.52 -13.21
N TRP A 377 -18.22 -0.61 -13.92
CA TRP A 377 -19.26 -1.60 -13.73
C TRP A 377 -18.64 -2.96 -13.47
N ASP A 378 -18.99 -3.59 -12.36
CA ASP A 378 -18.43 -4.85 -11.89
C ASP A 378 -19.55 -5.83 -11.57
N TYR A 379 -19.61 -6.89 -12.35
CA TYR A 379 -20.47 -8.03 -12.11
C TYR A 379 -19.68 -9.18 -11.54
N GLU A 380 -20.12 -9.76 -10.43
CA GLU A 380 -19.50 -10.93 -9.82
C GLU A 380 -20.54 -12.01 -9.49
N ARG A 381 -20.20 -13.24 -9.85
CA ARG A 381 -20.82 -14.48 -9.38
C ARG A 381 -19.76 -15.32 -8.70
N ASN A 382 -19.89 -15.53 -7.37
CA ASN A 382 -18.86 -16.16 -6.54
C ASN A 382 -19.45 -17.37 -5.78
N GLY A 383 -19.53 -18.50 -6.47
CA GLY A 383 -20.02 -19.77 -5.93
C GLY A 383 -18.90 -20.76 -5.61
N GLU A 384 -19.24 -21.88 -5.01
CA GLU A 384 -18.29 -22.96 -4.68
C GLU A 384 -17.85 -23.73 -5.94
N GLU A 385 -18.75 -23.93 -6.91
CA GLU A 385 -18.47 -24.67 -8.14
C GLU A 385 -17.95 -23.77 -9.27
N SER A 386 -18.36 -22.50 -9.26
CA SER A 386 -17.96 -21.55 -10.31
C SER A 386 -17.81 -20.14 -9.79
N PHE A 387 -16.86 -19.46 -10.35
CA PHE A 387 -16.62 -18.03 -10.17
C PHE A 387 -16.67 -17.36 -11.54
N THR A 388 -17.32 -16.21 -11.63
CA THR A 388 -17.27 -15.35 -12.81
C THR A 388 -17.28 -13.91 -12.35
N ARG A 389 -16.34 -13.11 -12.85
CA ARG A 389 -16.30 -11.67 -12.63
C ARG A 389 -15.99 -10.95 -13.92
N ASN A 390 -16.71 -9.88 -14.19
CA ASN A 390 -16.46 -8.99 -15.31
C ASN A 390 -16.46 -7.55 -14.84
N VAL A 391 -15.37 -6.86 -15.07
CA VAL A 391 -15.20 -5.45 -14.72
C VAL A 391 -14.98 -4.65 -15.99
N LEU A 392 -15.84 -3.67 -16.22
CA LEU A 392 -15.70 -2.68 -17.28
C LEU A 392 -15.34 -1.35 -16.65
N THR A 393 -14.26 -0.73 -17.10
CA THR A 393 -13.82 0.59 -16.68
C THR A 393 -13.69 1.49 -17.90
N PHE A 394 -14.24 2.67 -17.78
CA PHE A 394 -13.99 3.78 -18.69
C PHE A 394 -13.45 4.96 -17.90
N GLN A 395 -12.36 5.56 -18.37
CA GLN A 395 -11.76 6.73 -17.72
C GLN A 395 -11.35 7.76 -18.77
N GLY A 396 -11.73 9.02 -18.54
CA GLY A 396 -11.23 10.17 -19.25
C GLY A 396 -10.55 11.14 -18.29
N LYS A 397 -9.34 11.56 -18.59
CA LYS A 397 -8.59 12.57 -17.82
C LYS A 397 -8.10 13.63 -18.78
N ARG A 398 -8.27 14.90 -18.42
CA ARG A 398 -7.68 16.05 -19.09
C ARG A 398 -6.84 16.83 -18.10
N ALA A 399 -5.62 17.15 -18.45
CA ALA A 399 -4.77 18.04 -17.66
C ALA A 399 -4.27 19.18 -18.55
N ASN A 400 -4.50 20.42 -18.11
CA ASN A 400 -3.96 21.62 -18.73
C ASN A 400 -3.02 22.28 -17.71
N VAL A 401 -1.80 22.53 -18.15
CA VAL A 401 -0.75 23.17 -17.33
C VAL A 401 -0.31 24.45 -18.00
N LEU A 402 -0.34 25.53 -17.26
CA LEU A 402 0.29 26.79 -17.61
C LEU A 402 1.41 27.04 -16.61
N SER A 403 2.64 27.16 -17.08
CA SER A 403 3.81 27.40 -16.26
C SER A 403 4.52 28.65 -16.72
N GLN A 404 4.75 29.59 -15.82
CA GLN A 404 5.61 30.75 -16.04
C GLN A 404 6.93 30.47 -15.37
N MET A 405 8.01 30.56 -16.12
CA MET A 405 9.35 30.23 -15.68
C MET A 405 10.23 31.46 -15.65
N SER A 406 11.07 31.56 -14.62
CA SER A 406 12.10 32.58 -14.50
C SER A 406 13.36 31.99 -13.86
N GLY A 407 14.52 32.56 -14.16
CA GLY A 407 15.81 32.02 -13.78
C GLY A 407 16.67 31.78 -15.00
N ASP A 408 17.12 30.54 -15.22
CA ASP A 408 17.90 30.20 -16.43
C ASP A 408 17.08 30.44 -17.71
N PHE A 409 15.78 30.18 -17.64
CA PHE A 409 14.83 30.46 -18.71
C PHE A 409 13.76 31.47 -18.24
N ASN A 410 13.43 32.42 -19.15
CA ASN A 410 12.31 33.32 -18.98
C ASN A 410 11.31 33.05 -20.08
N LEU A 411 10.38 32.18 -19.80
CA LEU A 411 9.39 31.73 -20.80
C LEU A 411 8.07 31.24 -20.17
N THR A 412 7.08 31.09 -21.00
CA THR A 412 5.82 30.44 -20.63
C THR A 412 5.73 29.09 -21.33
N GLN A 413 5.49 28.04 -20.56
CA GLN A 413 5.22 26.70 -21.04
C GLN A 413 3.74 26.39 -20.89
N ARG A 414 3.15 25.78 -21.92
CA ARG A 414 1.79 25.26 -21.92
C ARG A 414 1.83 23.78 -22.24
N ILE A 415 1.26 22.97 -21.38
CA ILE A 415 1.09 21.53 -21.58
C ILE A 415 -0.39 21.21 -21.55
N ARG A 416 -0.82 20.39 -22.49
CA ARG A 416 -2.10 19.73 -22.44
C ARG A 416 -1.89 18.23 -22.63
N THR A 417 -2.44 17.44 -21.73
CA THR A 417 -2.45 15.98 -21.83
C THR A 417 -3.87 15.50 -21.60
N ASP A 418 -4.43 14.81 -22.57
CA ASP A 418 -5.70 14.13 -22.44
C ASP A 418 -5.39 12.62 -22.38
N LYS A 419 -6.08 11.85 -21.56
CA LYS A 419 -5.96 10.40 -21.48
C LYS A 419 -7.35 9.78 -21.48
N ILE A 420 -7.63 8.94 -22.46
CA ILE A 420 -8.88 8.17 -22.54
C ILE A 420 -8.52 6.70 -22.45
N GLU A 421 -9.13 6.01 -21.50
CA GLU A 421 -8.88 4.60 -21.24
C GLU A 421 -10.20 3.83 -21.23
N ALA A 422 -10.17 2.67 -21.88
CA ALA A 422 -11.24 1.68 -21.81
C ALA A 422 -10.65 0.32 -21.46
N GLU A 423 -11.20 -0.31 -20.44
CA GLU A 423 -10.67 -1.54 -19.89
C GLU A 423 -11.78 -2.56 -19.66
N ASN A 424 -11.52 -3.83 -20.00
CA ASN A 424 -12.32 -4.97 -19.63
C ASN A 424 -11.47 -6.03 -18.94
N ARG A 425 -11.90 -6.46 -17.77
CA ARG A 425 -11.32 -7.60 -17.02
C ARG A 425 -12.36 -8.67 -16.85
N PHE A 426 -12.16 -9.78 -17.52
CA PHE A 426 -13.01 -10.94 -17.41
C PHE A 426 -12.26 -12.11 -16.77
N ASN A 427 -12.85 -12.75 -15.76
CA ASN A 427 -12.30 -13.91 -15.11
C ASN A 427 -13.41 -14.93 -14.84
N THR A 428 -13.25 -16.15 -15.32
CA THR A 428 -14.16 -17.25 -15.00
C THR A 428 -13.40 -18.51 -14.61
N LEU A 429 -13.84 -19.16 -13.55
CA LEU A 429 -13.27 -20.38 -13.02
C LEU A 429 -14.37 -21.41 -12.79
N TYR A 430 -14.09 -22.65 -13.12
CA TYR A 430 -14.94 -23.81 -12.89
C TYR A 430 -14.21 -24.81 -12.02
N ASN A 431 -14.88 -25.23 -10.95
CA ASN A 431 -14.36 -26.13 -9.95
C ASN A 431 -15.06 -27.48 -10.05
N LYS A 432 -14.30 -28.54 -10.27
CA LYS A 432 -14.84 -29.90 -10.31
C LYS A 432 -13.93 -30.80 -9.49
N GLU A 433 -14.46 -31.37 -8.40
CA GLU A 433 -13.76 -32.26 -7.48
C GLU A 433 -12.27 -31.90 -7.22
N ASN A 434 -11.35 -32.53 -7.96
CA ASN A 434 -9.91 -32.43 -7.75
C ASN A 434 -9.20 -31.43 -8.67
N HIS A 435 -9.91 -30.76 -9.55
CA HIS A 435 -9.29 -29.77 -10.45
C HIS A 435 -10.17 -28.53 -10.64
N THR A 436 -9.50 -27.43 -10.90
CA THR A 436 -10.13 -26.15 -11.24
C THR A 436 -9.52 -25.67 -12.55
N TRP A 437 -10.34 -25.18 -13.45
CA TRP A 437 -9.88 -24.58 -14.68
C TRP A 437 -10.65 -23.29 -14.97
N GLY A 438 -10.08 -22.44 -15.80
CA GLY A 438 -10.74 -21.21 -16.14
C GLY A 438 -10.00 -20.39 -17.18
N ILE A 439 -10.60 -19.25 -17.48
CA ILE A 439 -10.08 -18.28 -18.45
C ILE A 439 -10.08 -16.91 -17.79
N ARG A 440 -8.97 -16.18 -17.98
CA ARG A 440 -8.85 -14.77 -17.65
C ARG A 440 -8.57 -14.02 -18.92
N SER A 441 -9.27 -12.93 -19.14
CA SER A 441 -9.08 -12.06 -20.30
C SER A 441 -8.99 -10.63 -19.84
N PHE A 442 -7.97 -9.95 -20.29
CA PHE A 442 -7.75 -8.54 -20.05
C PHE A 442 -7.62 -7.82 -21.39
N LEU A 443 -8.39 -6.76 -21.56
CA LEU A 443 -8.32 -5.87 -22.70
C LEU A 443 -8.22 -4.44 -22.20
N HIS A 444 -7.25 -3.70 -22.70
CA HIS A 444 -7.03 -2.30 -22.34
C HIS A 444 -6.70 -1.49 -23.58
N TYR A 445 -7.35 -0.37 -23.74
CA TYR A 445 -7.08 0.61 -24.77
C TYR A 445 -6.82 1.96 -24.13
N THR A 446 -5.74 2.62 -24.55
CA THR A 446 -5.36 3.96 -24.14
C THR A 446 -5.16 4.84 -25.35
N TYR A 447 -5.76 6.03 -25.32
CA TYR A 447 -5.47 7.14 -26.23
C TYR A 447 -4.95 8.31 -25.41
N LEU A 448 -3.75 8.80 -25.73
CA LEU A 448 -3.01 9.80 -24.97
C LEU A 448 -2.50 10.91 -25.91
N PRO A 449 -3.35 11.86 -26.35
CA PRO A 449 -2.91 13.05 -27.06
C PRO A 449 -2.25 14.03 -26.08
N SER A 450 -1.09 14.54 -26.45
CA SER A 450 -0.29 15.47 -25.67
C SER A 450 0.19 16.64 -26.52
N SER A 451 0.16 17.84 -25.97
CA SER A 451 0.64 19.05 -26.61
C SER A 451 1.59 19.79 -25.66
N LEU A 452 2.74 20.22 -26.17
CA LEU A 452 3.72 21.03 -25.47
C LEU A 452 4.09 22.24 -26.30
N LYS A 453 3.97 23.44 -25.71
CA LYS A 453 4.32 24.71 -26.35
C LYS A 453 5.14 25.57 -25.42
N PHE A 454 6.31 26.02 -25.91
CA PHE A 454 7.15 26.99 -25.22
C PHE A 454 8.08 27.69 -26.22
N GLY A 455 8.35 28.98 -26.06
CA GLY A 455 9.14 29.76 -27.01
C GLY A 455 8.62 29.57 -28.44
N ASN A 456 9.45 29.12 -29.34
CA ASN A 456 9.13 28.78 -30.72
C ASN A 456 8.80 27.29 -30.94
N VAL A 457 8.83 26.49 -29.88
CA VAL A 457 8.56 25.06 -29.96
C VAL A 457 7.05 24.82 -29.85
N SER A 458 6.48 24.07 -30.78
CA SER A 458 5.12 23.54 -30.73
C SER A 458 5.20 22.05 -31.09
N GLN A 459 4.87 21.19 -30.14
CA GLN A 459 4.93 19.75 -30.27
C GLN A 459 3.58 19.15 -29.91
N ASP A 460 3.03 18.36 -30.83
CA ASP A 460 1.81 17.58 -30.61
C ASP A 460 2.15 16.10 -30.84
N ILE A 461 1.78 15.26 -29.88
CA ILE A 461 2.05 13.82 -29.88
C ILE A 461 0.74 13.09 -29.63
N ASP A 462 0.35 12.22 -30.54
CA ASP A 462 -0.78 11.32 -30.39
C ASP A 462 -0.29 9.89 -30.18
N LEU A 463 -0.62 9.31 -29.04
CA LEU A 463 -0.27 7.93 -28.71
C LEU A 463 -1.53 7.10 -28.53
N HIS A 464 -1.61 6.00 -29.25
CA HIS A 464 -2.64 4.97 -29.08
C HIS A 464 -1.97 3.66 -28.67
N GLN A 465 -2.51 3.00 -27.67
CA GLN A 465 -2.04 1.68 -27.29
C GLN A 465 -3.23 0.74 -27.04
N ALA A 466 -3.20 -0.42 -27.68
CA ALA A 466 -4.09 -1.53 -27.37
C ALA A 466 -3.28 -2.66 -26.75
N TYR A 467 -3.75 -3.17 -25.63
CA TYR A 467 -3.12 -4.26 -24.90
C TYR A 467 -4.15 -5.34 -24.60
N THR A 468 -3.76 -6.61 -24.78
CA THR A 468 -4.58 -7.75 -24.38
C THR A 468 -3.72 -8.84 -23.73
N ASP A 469 -4.28 -9.49 -22.72
CA ASP A 469 -3.68 -10.67 -22.07
C ASP A 469 -4.77 -11.72 -21.82
N ASN A 470 -4.68 -12.84 -22.54
CA ASN A 470 -5.65 -13.92 -22.44
C ASN A 470 -4.98 -15.16 -21.88
N GLN A 471 -5.50 -15.65 -20.76
CA GLN A 471 -4.87 -16.69 -19.97
C GLN A 471 -5.82 -17.89 -19.83
N PHE A 472 -5.27 -19.07 -20.00
CA PHE A 472 -5.86 -20.32 -19.53
C PHE A 472 -5.27 -20.65 -18.16
N TYR A 473 -6.11 -21.03 -17.23
CA TYR A 473 -5.77 -21.41 -15.87
C TYR A 473 -6.21 -22.83 -15.59
N TYR A 474 -5.31 -23.65 -15.02
CA TYR A 474 -5.60 -25.00 -14.59
C TYR A 474 -4.91 -25.29 -13.25
N LEU A 475 -5.64 -25.83 -12.30
CA LEU A 475 -5.15 -26.23 -10.99
C LEU A 475 -5.57 -27.65 -10.66
N ARG A 476 -4.63 -28.46 -10.22
CA ARG A 476 -4.87 -29.78 -9.61
C ARG A 476 -4.04 -29.92 -8.35
N LYS A 477 -4.71 -30.26 -7.24
CA LYS A 477 -4.02 -30.49 -5.96
C LYS A 477 -4.43 -31.85 -5.40
N ARG A 478 -3.47 -32.65 -4.94
CA ARG A 478 -3.68 -33.96 -4.32
C ARG A 478 -2.60 -34.23 -3.27
N ASN A 479 -3.01 -34.58 -2.04
CA ASN A 479 -2.09 -34.98 -0.95
C ASN A 479 -0.93 -34.01 -0.72
N GLY A 480 -1.21 -32.70 -0.70
CA GLY A 480 -0.20 -31.66 -0.50
C GLY A 480 0.67 -31.34 -1.71
N PHE A 481 0.58 -32.11 -2.80
CA PHE A 481 1.23 -31.78 -4.08
C PHE A 481 0.24 -31.05 -4.98
N GLY A 482 0.67 -29.91 -5.52
CA GLY A 482 -0.13 -29.05 -6.39
C GLY A 482 0.59 -28.74 -7.71
N ILE A 483 -0.17 -28.80 -8.79
CA ILE A 483 0.23 -28.28 -10.10
C ILE A 483 -0.79 -27.23 -10.50
N GLU A 484 -0.31 -26.02 -10.69
CA GLU A 484 -1.09 -24.90 -11.21
C GLU A 484 -0.43 -24.45 -12.52
N LEU A 485 -1.17 -24.43 -13.61
CA LEU A 485 -0.69 -23.97 -14.90
C LEU A 485 -1.43 -22.69 -15.27
N THR A 486 -0.69 -21.63 -15.49
CA THR A 486 -1.18 -20.44 -16.19
C THR A 486 -0.43 -20.34 -17.50
N SER A 487 -1.12 -20.41 -18.60
CA SER A 487 -0.55 -20.20 -19.93
C SER A 487 -1.38 -19.16 -20.68
N GLY A 488 -0.72 -18.36 -21.49
CA GLY A 488 -1.45 -17.28 -22.13
C GLY A 488 -0.74 -16.67 -23.33
N ILE A 489 -1.48 -15.76 -23.94
CA ILE A 489 -1.07 -14.91 -25.04
C ILE A 489 -1.27 -13.47 -24.66
N ASN A 490 -0.23 -12.66 -24.79
CA ASN A 490 -0.21 -11.24 -24.51
C ASN A 490 0.15 -10.51 -25.80
N GLY A 491 -0.60 -9.48 -26.14
CA GLY A 491 -0.38 -8.64 -27.31
C GLY A 491 -0.40 -7.17 -26.94
N ARG A 492 0.52 -6.38 -27.51
CA ARG A 492 0.55 -4.93 -27.40
C ARG A 492 0.74 -4.32 -28.78
N LEU A 493 -0.12 -3.38 -29.12
CA LEU A 493 -0.05 -2.57 -30.32
C LEU A 493 0.10 -1.12 -29.90
N THR A 494 1.16 -0.45 -30.32
CA THR A 494 1.40 0.97 -30.05
C THR A 494 1.48 1.70 -31.38
N TYR A 495 0.69 2.75 -31.51
CA TYR A 495 0.74 3.70 -32.62
C TYR A 495 1.06 5.07 -32.04
N LEU A 496 2.04 5.75 -32.64
CA LEU A 496 2.47 7.07 -32.19
C LEU A 496 2.65 7.97 -33.40
N HIS A 497 2.11 9.18 -33.32
CA HIS A 497 2.21 10.20 -34.35
C HIS A 497 2.78 11.51 -33.78
N GLN A 498 3.88 11.98 -34.39
CA GLN A 498 4.46 13.31 -34.20
C GLN A 498 5.15 13.73 -35.50
N GLY A 499 4.41 14.34 -36.42
CA GLY A 499 4.93 14.63 -37.74
C GLY A 499 5.19 13.41 -38.63
N ALA A 500 5.65 12.30 -38.05
CA ALA A 500 5.80 10.97 -38.65
C ALA A 500 5.03 9.92 -37.88
N ASN A 501 4.57 8.88 -38.58
CA ASN A 501 3.88 7.75 -37.97
C ASN A 501 4.88 6.68 -37.53
N TYR A 502 4.72 6.19 -36.31
CA TYR A 502 5.47 5.08 -35.78
C TYR A 502 4.52 4.00 -35.27
N GLN A 503 4.81 2.74 -35.59
CA GLN A 503 4.04 1.59 -35.11
C GLN A 503 4.97 0.56 -34.49
N ALA A 504 4.59 0.09 -33.32
CA ALA A 504 5.24 -1.02 -32.66
C ALA A 504 4.22 -2.06 -32.23
N HIS A 505 4.58 -3.34 -32.34
CA HIS A 505 3.76 -4.43 -31.84
C HIS A 505 4.63 -5.43 -31.10
N ARG A 506 4.10 -5.99 -30.04
CA ARG A 506 4.71 -7.06 -29.27
C ARG A 506 3.74 -8.20 -29.14
N LEU A 507 4.23 -9.43 -29.30
CA LEU A 507 3.49 -10.65 -29.04
C LEU A 507 4.29 -11.51 -28.09
N GLN A 508 3.65 -11.97 -27.00
CA GLN A 508 4.22 -12.91 -26.05
C GLN A 508 3.31 -14.15 -25.95
N LEU A 509 3.93 -15.31 -25.97
CA LEU A 509 3.34 -16.58 -25.54
C LEU A 509 4.05 -17.05 -24.29
N TYR A 510 3.32 -17.41 -23.26
CA TYR A 510 3.95 -17.80 -22.01
C TYR A 510 3.28 -19.00 -21.35
N ALA A 511 4.08 -19.72 -20.58
CA ALA A 511 3.62 -20.79 -19.71
C ALA A 511 4.30 -20.64 -18.34
N ARG A 512 3.47 -20.65 -17.28
CA ARG A 512 3.86 -20.47 -15.88
C ARG A 512 3.31 -21.63 -15.05
N PRO A 513 3.87 -22.83 -15.17
CA PRO A 513 3.49 -23.93 -14.28
C PRO A 513 4.03 -23.63 -12.88
N ASN A 514 3.20 -23.71 -11.86
CA ASN A 514 3.58 -23.62 -10.46
C ASN A 514 3.49 -25.02 -9.85
N ILE A 515 4.65 -25.62 -9.57
CA ILE A 515 4.77 -26.94 -8.93
C ILE A 515 4.97 -26.67 -7.44
N SER A 516 3.99 -27.04 -6.63
CA SER A 516 4.00 -26.75 -5.20
C SER A 516 3.89 -28.00 -4.34
N LEU A 517 4.62 -27.99 -3.24
CA LEU A 517 4.57 -28.97 -2.17
C LEU A 517 4.09 -28.26 -0.89
N GLU A 518 3.06 -28.79 -0.27
CA GLU A 518 2.52 -28.32 1.00
C GLU A 518 2.41 -29.51 1.94
N LYS A 519 3.14 -29.45 3.04
CA LYS A 519 3.10 -30.48 4.07
C LYS A 519 3.15 -29.81 5.44
N ASN A 520 2.12 -29.99 6.23
CA ASN A 520 1.96 -29.34 7.51
C ASN A 520 2.08 -27.83 7.37
N GLU A 521 2.92 -27.18 8.14
CA GLU A 521 3.18 -25.74 8.14
C GLU A 521 4.27 -25.29 7.14
N PHE A 522 4.75 -26.22 6.31
CA PHE A 522 5.77 -25.96 5.28
C PHE A 522 5.17 -25.94 3.88
N ARG A 523 5.50 -24.94 3.10
CA ARG A 523 5.14 -24.81 1.70
C ARG A 523 6.33 -24.36 0.87
N MET A 524 6.53 -25.01 -0.27
CA MET A 524 7.51 -24.63 -1.28
C MET A 524 6.86 -24.68 -2.66
N GLY A 525 7.23 -23.76 -3.54
CA GLY A 525 6.79 -23.81 -4.93
C GLY A 525 7.86 -23.30 -5.87
N PHE A 526 7.86 -23.89 -7.04
CA PHE A 526 8.75 -23.53 -8.15
C PHE A 526 7.92 -23.21 -9.39
N ILE A 527 8.17 -22.04 -9.99
CA ILE A 527 7.48 -21.55 -11.19
C ILE A 527 8.55 -21.36 -12.28
N PRO A 528 8.78 -22.34 -13.16
CA PRO A 528 9.65 -22.18 -14.31
C PRO A 528 8.94 -21.38 -15.42
N ASN A 529 8.79 -20.07 -15.23
CA ASN A 529 8.12 -19.20 -16.18
C ASN A 529 8.92 -19.14 -17.49
N VAL A 530 8.31 -19.59 -18.59
CA VAL A 530 8.87 -19.57 -19.95
C VAL A 530 8.05 -18.60 -20.79
N ILE A 531 8.72 -17.68 -21.44
CA ILE A 531 8.12 -16.63 -22.26
C ILE A 531 8.80 -16.66 -23.63
N TRP A 532 8.02 -16.88 -24.70
CA TRP A 532 8.44 -16.57 -26.04
C TRP A 532 7.92 -15.19 -26.40
N GLU A 533 8.79 -14.33 -26.90
CA GLU A 533 8.46 -12.94 -27.21
C GLU A 533 8.99 -12.57 -28.59
N ARG A 534 8.19 -11.84 -29.34
CA ARG A 534 8.55 -11.29 -30.64
C ARG A 534 8.26 -9.79 -30.69
N HIS A 535 9.29 -9.06 -31.08
CA HIS A 535 9.22 -7.64 -31.44
C HIS A 535 9.44 -7.47 -32.93
N PRO A 536 8.78 -6.50 -33.59
CA PRO A 536 8.94 -6.28 -35.04
C PRO A 536 10.38 -5.89 -35.42
N GLN A 537 11.07 -5.21 -34.53
CA GLN A 537 12.43 -4.70 -34.73
C GLN A 537 13.51 -5.79 -34.56
N GLN A 538 13.21 -6.91 -33.93
CA GLN A 538 14.15 -8.01 -33.69
C GLN A 538 14.10 -9.12 -34.77
N GLY A 539 13.10 -9.07 -35.68
CA GLY A 539 12.91 -10.09 -36.74
C GLY A 539 12.49 -11.45 -36.21
N GLU A 540 13.32 -12.11 -35.39
CA GLU A 540 13.07 -13.43 -34.81
C GLU A 540 12.58 -13.32 -33.36
N GLY A 541 11.72 -14.27 -32.95
CA GLY A 541 11.26 -14.36 -31.57
C GLY A 541 12.35 -14.89 -30.61
N LYS A 542 12.41 -14.40 -29.39
CA LYS A 542 13.31 -14.85 -28.35
C LYS A 542 12.57 -15.61 -27.27
N VAL A 543 13.23 -16.60 -26.67
CA VAL A 543 12.70 -17.35 -25.52
C VAL A 543 13.43 -16.89 -24.25
N TYR A 544 12.67 -16.52 -23.25
CA TYR A 544 13.17 -16.14 -21.94
C TYR A 544 12.74 -17.16 -20.90
N PHE A 545 13.65 -17.46 -19.98
CA PHE A 545 13.39 -18.29 -18.81
C PHE A 545 13.46 -17.42 -17.56
N SER A 546 12.33 -17.25 -16.87
CA SER A 546 12.17 -16.33 -15.75
C SER A 546 11.63 -17.06 -14.50
N PRO A 547 12.43 -17.96 -13.87
CA PRO A 547 11.97 -18.79 -12.77
C PRO A 547 11.76 -18.02 -11.48
N LEU A 548 10.80 -18.52 -10.67
CA LEU A 548 10.58 -18.10 -9.30
C LEU A 548 10.55 -19.34 -8.39
N LEU A 549 11.36 -19.32 -7.35
CA LEU A 549 11.31 -20.24 -6.21
C LEU A 549 10.80 -19.51 -4.99
N TYR A 550 9.86 -20.11 -4.27
CA TYR A 550 9.42 -19.57 -2.97
C TYR A 550 9.29 -20.67 -1.92
N ILE A 551 9.59 -20.33 -0.69
CA ILE A 551 9.49 -21.20 0.48
C ILE A 551 8.77 -20.41 1.55
N ARG A 552 7.84 -21.06 2.24
CA ARG A 552 7.17 -20.55 3.43
C ARG A 552 7.16 -21.63 4.50
N HIS A 553 7.49 -21.24 5.72
CA HIS A 553 7.39 -22.13 6.86
C HIS A 553 6.83 -21.40 8.08
N ARG A 554 5.75 -21.91 8.62
CA ARG A 554 5.19 -21.44 9.89
C ARG A 554 5.83 -22.26 11.02
N LEU A 555 6.85 -21.68 11.65
CA LEU A 555 7.59 -22.32 12.74
C LEU A 555 6.72 -22.54 14.00
N SER A 556 5.70 -21.70 14.18
CA SER A 556 4.71 -21.78 15.26
C SER A 556 3.50 -20.91 14.90
N SER A 557 2.44 -20.95 15.70
CA SER A 557 1.31 -20.00 15.58
C SER A 557 1.72 -18.53 15.70
N ARG A 558 2.96 -18.24 16.10
CA ARG A 558 3.48 -16.88 16.33
C ARG A 558 4.55 -16.48 15.34
N TRP A 559 5.26 -17.42 14.75
CA TRP A 559 6.43 -17.15 13.93
C TRP A 559 6.32 -17.76 12.56
N SER A 560 6.45 -16.95 11.52
CA SER A 560 6.53 -17.39 10.13
C SER A 560 7.77 -16.84 9.42
N ILE A 561 8.31 -17.61 8.47
CA ILE A 561 9.42 -17.23 7.61
C ILE A 561 9.00 -17.49 6.17
N GLN A 562 9.33 -16.56 5.30
CA GLN A 562 9.12 -16.67 3.85
C GLN A 562 10.42 -16.28 3.15
N ALA A 563 10.81 -17.04 2.14
CA ALA A 563 11.95 -16.74 1.28
C ALA A 563 11.55 -16.91 -0.18
N SER A 564 12.07 -16.05 -1.03
CA SER A 564 11.90 -16.19 -2.48
C SER A 564 13.15 -15.79 -3.23
N ALA A 565 13.36 -16.43 -4.39
CA ALA A 565 14.40 -16.11 -5.36
C ALA A 565 13.76 -16.11 -6.74
N SER A 566 13.97 -15.05 -7.51
CA SER A 566 13.45 -14.94 -8.88
C SER A 566 14.47 -14.37 -9.85
N LEU A 567 14.35 -14.80 -11.09
CA LEU A 567 14.99 -14.21 -12.24
C LEU A 567 13.89 -13.71 -13.17
N GLN A 568 13.98 -12.46 -13.60
CA GLN A 568 13.03 -11.85 -14.51
C GLN A 568 13.77 -11.23 -15.69
N HIS A 569 13.21 -11.42 -16.88
CA HIS A 569 13.66 -10.74 -18.09
C HIS A 569 12.61 -9.73 -18.53
N HIS A 570 13.04 -8.51 -18.80
CA HIS A 570 12.23 -7.45 -19.35
C HIS A 570 12.91 -6.92 -20.61
N SER A 571 12.14 -6.68 -21.66
CA SER A 571 12.64 -6.20 -22.94
C SER A 571 12.02 -4.86 -23.33
N GLU A 572 11.64 -4.01 -22.36
CA GLU A 572 10.89 -2.83 -22.70
C GLU A 572 11.34 -1.54 -22.02
N ASN A 573 11.67 -0.59 -22.91
CA ASN A 573 11.50 0.83 -22.66
C ASN A 573 10.67 1.40 -23.83
N PRO A 574 9.39 1.78 -23.65
CA PRO A 574 8.57 2.35 -24.71
C PRO A 574 9.19 3.60 -25.34
N GLU A 575 9.99 4.34 -24.57
CA GLU A 575 10.68 5.55 -25.03
C GLU A 575 11.83 5.24 -25.99
N ALA A 576 12.45 4.06 -25.88
CA ALA A 576 13.56 3.62 -26.74
C ALA A 576 13.13 3.36 -28.19
N TYR A 577 11.84 3.18 -28.42
CA TYR A 577 11.29 2.88 -29.75
C TYR A 577 10.86 4.11 -30.54
N TYR A 578 10.90 5.29 -29.91
CA TYR A 578 10.42 6.50 -30.56
C TYR A 578 11.52 7.12 -31.43
N PRO A 579 11.32 7.16 -32.77
CA PRO A 579 12.41 7.51 -33.70
C PRO A 579 12.70 9.01 -33.79
N THR A 580 11.74 9.85 -33.38
CA THR A 580 11.81 11.31 -33.56
C THR A 580 12.20 11.95 -32.21
N PRO A 581 13.19 12.84 -32.17
CA PRO A 581 13.48 13.60 -30.96
C PRO A 581 12.25 14.38 -30.50
N TYR A 582 12.00 14.39 -29.19
CA TYR A 582 10.88 15.12 -28.61
C TYR A 582 11.28 15.82 -27.32
N TYR A 583 10.63 16.94 -27.04
CA TYR A 583 10.74 17.60 -25.75
C TYR A 583 9.80 16.96 -24.74
N ARG A 584 10.36 16.55 -23.61
CA ARG A 584 9.61 16.05 -22.42
C ARG A 584 9.03 17.23 -21.62
N ASP A 585 9.77 18.32 -21.57
CA ASP A 585 9.44 19.62 -20.98
C ASP A 585 10.29 20.71 -21.62
N TYR A 586 10.18 21.97 -21.18
CA TYR A 586 10.89 23.13 -21.78
C TYR A 586 12.42 23.01 -21.75
N ARG A 587 12.98 22.14 -20.94
CA ARG A 587 14.42 21.98 -20.73
C ARG A 587 14.96 20.64 -21.21
N THR A 588 14.11 19.62 -21.30
CA THR A 588 14.53 18.23 -21.52
C THR A 588 14.18 17.75 -22.93
N LEU A 589 15.18 17.56 -23.76
CA LEU A 589 15.08 16.96 -25.09
C LEU A 589 15.48 15.48 -25.03
N VAL A 590 14.61 14.59 -25.51
CA VAL A 590 14.83 13.14 -25.55
C VAL A 590 15.21 12.73 -26.97
N ARG A 591 16.32 12.01 -27.12
CA ARG A 591 16.86 11.46 -28.37
C ARG A 591 17.28 10.02 -28.15
N MET A 592 16.35 9.10 -27.88
CA MET A 592 16.68 7.71 -27.66
C MET A 592 17.04 7.00 -28.97
N LYS A 593 17.90 6.00 -28.91
CA LYS A 593 18.14 5.08 -30.02
C LYS A 593 17.00 4.05 -30.07
N GLN A 594 16.69 3.56 -31.27
CA GLN A 594 15.64 2.54 -31.48
C GLN A 594 16.08 1.11 -31.14
N GLU A 595 16.97 0.94 -30.20
CA GLU A 595 17.49 -0.39 -29.84
C GLU A 595 16.75 -0.93 -28.61
N ILE A 596 16.51 -2.24 -28.64
CA ILE A 596 15.74 -2.91 -27.59
C ILE A 596 16.59 -3.07 -26.34
N GLU A 597 16.15 -2.52 -25.24
CA GLU A 597 16.75 -2.77 -23.93
C GLU A 597 16.53 -4.23 -23.51
N ASN A 598 17.60 -4.86 -23.07
CA ASN A 598 17.56 -6.17 -22.45
C ASN A 598 17.87 -6.01 -20.95
N ILE A 599 16.87 -6.22 -20.14
CA ILE A 599 16.96 -6.07 -18.69
C ILE A 599 16.77 -7.44 -18.05
N GLN A 600 17.75 -7.86 -17.26
CA GLN A 600 17.69 -9.07 -16.45
C GLN A 600 17.76 -8.69 -14.97
N SER A 601 16.73 -9.02 -14.21
CA SER A 601 16.64 -8.73 -12.79
C SER A 601 16.61 -10.00 -11.95
N GLN A 602 17.52 -10.10 -10.98
CA GLN A 602 17.55 -11.13 -9.95
C GLN A 602 17.04 -10.54 -8.66
N SER A 603 16.08 -11.19 -8.02
CA SER A 603 15.51 -10.74 -6.75
C SER A 603 15.58 -11.85 -5.71
N TYR A 604 16.07 -11.52 -4.53
CA TYR A 604 16.11 -12.39 -3.37
C TYR A 604 15.41 -11.67 -2.21
N ALA A 605 14.43 -12.32 -1.63
CA ALA A 605 13.69 -11.76 -0.50
C ALA A 605 13.61 -12.77 0.64
N LEU A 606 13.81 -12.28 1.86
CA LEU A 606 13.55 -12.98 3.11
C LEU A 606 12.63 -12.12 3.97
N TYR A 607 11.50 -12.68 4.33
CA TYR A 607 10.54 -12.03 5.21
C TYR A 607 10.29 -12.91 6.43
N THR A 608 10.32 -12.32 7.61
CA THR A 608 9.94 -13.02 8.85
C THR A 608 8.99 -12.17 9.68
N GLU A 609 8.06 -12.84 10.30
CA GLU A 609 6.99 -12.22 11.08
C GLU A 609 6.88 -12.94 12.42
N TYR A 610 6.84 -12.15 13.51
CA TYR A 610 6.51 -12.62 14.83
C TYR A 610 5.32 -11.84 15.40
N LYS A 611 4.27 -12.54 15.83
CA LYS A 611 3.06 -11.91 16.34
C LYS A 611 2.53 -12.56 17.60
N ARG A 612 2.01 -11.72 18.49
CA ARG A 612 1.23 -12.10 19.67
C ARG A 612 0.01 -11.16 19.77
N PRO A 613 -1.04 -11.35 18.97
CA PRO A 613 -2.15 -10.40 18.84
C PRO A 613 -2.79 -10.03 20.18
N VAL A 614 -3.07 -11.03 21.02
CA VAL A 614 -3.65 -10.84 22.36
C VAL A 614 -2.75 -10.02 23.29
N LYS A 615 -1.43 -10.04 23.08
CA LYS A 615 -0.47 -9.20 23.79
C LYS A 615 -0.13 -7.92 23.04
N GLU A 616 -0.83 -7.68 21.90
CA GLU A 616 -0.67 -6.52 21.06
C GLU A 616 0.78 -6.28 20.61
N PHE A 617 1.51 -7.35 20.33
CA PHE A 617 2.91 -7.31 19.93
C PHE A 617 3.08 -7.90 18.54
N PHE A 618 3.67 -7.10 17.65
CA PHE A 618 3.92 -7.44 16.24
C PHE A 618 5.31 -6.99 15.84
N TRP A 619 6.05 -7.86 15.18
CA TRP A 619 7.36 -7.56 14.64
C TRP A 619 7.53 -8.23 13.28
N THR A 620 8.05 -7.48 12.32
CA THR A 620 8.39 -7.97 11.00
C THR A 620 9.80 -7.53 10.61
N LEU A 621 10.47 -8.37 9.83
CA LEU A 621 11.75 -8.06 9.22
C LEU A 621 11.71 -8.53 7.77
N ALA A 622 12.01 -7.62 6.84
CA ALA A 622 12.17 -7.90 5.41
C ALA A 622 13.60 -7.57 4.99
N LEU A 623 14.24 -8.52 4.31
CA LEU A 623 15.53 -8.37 3.68
C LEU A 623 15.34 -8.60 2.18
N ASN A 624 15.70 -7.62 1.37
CA ASN A 624 15.59 -7.70 -0.08
C ASN A 624 16.96 -7.41 -0.71
N HIS A 625 17.30 -8.17 -1.73
CA HIS A 625 18.42 -7.91 -2.60
C HIS A 625 17.97 -7.99 -4.04
N PHE A 626 18.23 -6.96 -4.80
CA PHE A 626 17.94 -6.84 -6.22
C PHE A 626 19.24 -6.62 -6.97
N ASN A 627 19.46 -7.39 -8.01
CA ASN A 627 20.58 -7.24 -8.93
C ASN A 627 20.01 -7.14 -10.34
N THR A 628 20.14 -5.99 -10.98
CA THR A 628 19.62 -5.74 -12.32
C THR A 628 20.80 -5.54 -13.28
N GLN A 629 20.81 -6.27 -14.37
CA GLN A 629 21.75 -6.11 -15.48
C GLN A 629 20.99 -5.58 -16.69
N GLN A 630 21.53 -4.58 -17.31
CA GLN A 630 20.98 -3.95 -18.51
C GLN A 630 22.12 -3.63 -19.49
N ASN A 631 21.80 -3.60 -20.79
CA ASN A 631 22.78 -3.35 -21.83
C ASN A 631 22.91 -1.87 -22.22
N PHE A 632 22.10 -1.00 -21.65
CA PHE A 632 22.08 0.44 -21.90
C PHE A 632 22.15 1.25 -20.63
N LEU A 633 22.71 2.47 -20.77
CA LEU A 633 22.62 3.55 -19.79
C LEU A 633 21.90 4.74 -20.42
N THR A 634 21.05 5.40 -19.65
CA THR A 634 20.59 6.74 -20.01
C THR A 634 21.76 7.71 -19.82
N HIS A 635 22.15 8.36 -20.89
CA HIS A 635 23.19 9.37 -20.89
C HIS A 635 22.55 10.77 -20.93
N THR A 636 22.91 11.62 -19.99
CA THR A 636 22.37 12.97 -19.87
C THR A 636 23.48 13.98 -20.15
N ASP A 637 23.32 14.75 -21.23
CA ASP A 637 24.22 15.86 -21.54
C ASP A 637 23.52 17.19 -21.30
N TYR A 638 24.27 18.12 -20.77
CA TYR A 638 23.86 19.53 -20.65
C TYR A 638 24.42 20.33 -21.80
N GLN A 639 23.58 20.79 -22.70
CA GLN A 639 23.95 21.52 -23.89
C GLN A 639 23.30 22.91 -23.88
N GLY A 640 24.10 23.97 -23.73
CA GLY A 640 23.60 25.32 -23.59
C GLY A 640 22.84 25.54 -22.28
N LYS A 641 21.53 25.32 -22.26
CA LYS A 641 20.68 25.35 -21.07
C LYS A 641 19.73 24.15 -21.02
N GLU A 642 19.84 23.25 -21.98
CA GLU A 642 18.95 22.08 -22.14
C GLU A 642 19.63 20.80 -21.70
N PHE A 643 18.86 19.86 -21.18
CA PHE A 643 19.27 18.48 -20.95
C PHE A 643 18.91 17.64 -22.16
N VAL A 644 19.88 16.98 -22.75
CA VAL A 644 19.71 16.04 -23.86
C VAL A 644 19.86 14.63 -23.32
N LEU A 645 18.76 13.88 -23.28
CA LEU A 645 18.74 12.48 -22.88
C LEU A 645 18.96 11.59 -24.09
N THR A 646 19.99 10.74 -24.03
CA THR A 646 20.32 9.76 -25.07
C THR A 646 20.49 8.39 -24.45
N SER A 647 20.39 7.32 -25.25
CA SER A 647 20.78 5.97 -24.85
C SER A 647 22.24 5.74 -25.19
N LEU A 648 23.03 5.27 -24.24
CA LEU A 648 24.40 4.80 -24.42
C LEU A 648 24.43 3.28 -24.31
N GLU A 649 24.89 2.58 -25.36
CA GLU A 649 25.14 1.15 -25.29
C GLU A 649 26.33 0.89 -24.37
N HIS A 650 26.03 0.46 -23.16
CA HIS A 650 27.01 0.20 -22.11
C HIS A 650 26.44 -0.79 -21.09
N PRO A 651 27.10 -1.92 -20.82
CA PRO A 651 26.65 -2.84 -19.79
C PRO A 651 26.60 -2.12 -18.42
N ASN A 652 25.46 -2.20 -17.77
CA ASN A 652 25.26 -1.69 -16.42
C ASN A 652 24.73 -2.78 -15.50
N ARG A 653 25.28 -2.84 -14.31
CA ARG A 653 24.81 -3.69 -13.24
C ARG A 653 24.49 -2.84 -12.03
N THR A 654 23.21 -2.82 -11.65
CA THR A 654 22.76 -2.17 -10.42
C THR A 654 22.51 -3.20 -9.32
N GLU A 655 23.01 -2.92 -8.13
CA GLU A 655 22.82 -3.75 -6.94
C GLU A 655 22.10 -2.93 -5.86
N ASN A 656 21.02 -3.49 -5.33
CA ASN A 656 20.23 -2.85 -4.29
C ASN A 656 20.02 -3.82 -3.12
N TYR A 657 20.27 -3.36 -1.90
CA TYR A 657 19.99 -4.08 -0.66
C TYR A 657 19.04 -3.23 0.17
N GLN A 658 17.98 -3.85 0.65
CA GLN A 658 17.03 -3.19 1.52
C GLN A 658 16.77 -4.04 2.76
N VAL A 659 16.86 -3.41 3.91
CA VAL A 659 16.47 -3.96 5.21
C VAL A 659 15.33 -3.10 5.74
N ARG A 660 14.19 -3.73 6.07
CA ARG A 660 13.05 -3.04 6.68
C ARG A 660 12.58 -3.82 7.89
N SER A 661 12.47 -3.17 9.03
CA SER A 661 11.93 -3.76 10.26
C SER A 661 10.81 -2.88 10.81
N ILE A 662 9.69 -3.50 11.16
CA ILE A 662 8.55 -2.82 11.79
C ILE A 662 8.25 -3.52 13.10
N LEU A 663 8.25 -2.74 14.18
CA LEU A 663 7.86 -3.16 15.52
C LEU A 663 6.63 -2.39 15.94
N SER A 664 5.58 -3.07 16.42
CA SER A 664 4.39 -2.44 16.97
C SER A 664 3.99 -3.11 18.26
N LYS A 665 3.75 -2.31 19.31
CA LYS A 665 3.36 -2.77 20.63
C LYS A 665 2.22 -1.92 21.18
N GLY A 666 1.13 -2.56 21.56
CA GLY A 666 0.08 -1.95 22.36
C GLY A 666 0.28 -2.26 23.84
N PHE A 667 0.03 -1.27 24.70
CA PHE A 667 0.06 -1.36 26.15
C PHE A 667 -1.34 -1.13 26.69
N TYR A 668 -2.08 -2.21 26.86
CA TYR A 668 -3.50 -2.20 27.22
C TYR A 668 -3.80 -1.31 28.45
N ASN A 669 -3.02 -1.49 29.53
CA ASN A 669 -3.26 -0.78 30.80
C ASN A 669 -3.04 0.74 30.70
N TRP A 670 -2.29 1.18 29.70
CA TRP A 670 -1.96 2.59 29.49
C TRP A 670 -2.70 3.21 28.30
N ASN A 671 -3.50 2.42 27.59
CA ASN A 671 -4.10 2.83 26.32
C ASN A 671 -3.08 3.47 25.36
N LEU A 672 -1.89 2.85 25.28
CA LEU A 672 -0.78 3.35 24.50
C LEU A 672 -0.42 2.34 23.41
N LYS A 673 -0.17 2.84 22.21
CA LYS A 673 0.45 2.12 21.10
C LYS A 673 1.77 2.78 20.77
N ALA A 674 2.85 2.00 20.71
CA ALA A 674 4.15 2.44 20.22
C ALA A 674 4.54 1.62 19.00
N SER A 675 5.08 2.24 17.98
CA SER A 675 5.64 1.57 16.81
C SER A 675 6.95 2.21 16.38
N LEU A 676 7.80 1.42 15.79
CA LEU A 676 9.06 1.84 15.18
C LEU A 676 9.22 1.14 13.84
N GLU A 677 9.39 1.90 12.80
CA GLU A 677 9.84 1.43 11.49
C GLU A 677 11.28 1.87 11.28
N ALA A 678 12.13 0.94 10.88
CA ALA A 678 13.52 1.19 10.51
C ALA A 678 13.76 0.65 9.11
N ILE A 679 14.31 1.50 8.24
CA ILE A 679 14.65 1.17 6.86
C ILE A 679 16.11 1.51 6.62
N TYR A 680 16.84 0.61 5.99
CA TYR A 680 18.15 0.86 5.40
C TYR A 680 18.15 0.41 3.95
N HIS A 681 18.62 1.25 3.08
CA HIS A 681 18.77 0.98 1.66
C HIS A 681 20.20 1.30 1.22
N TYR A 682 20.82 0.37 0.50
CA TYR A 682 22.08 0.56 -0.21
C TYR A 682 21.86 0.29 -1.70
N GLY A 683 22.30 1.22 -2.54
CA GLY A 683 22.23 1.12 -3.99
C GLY A 683 23.58 1.40 -4.62
N LYS A 684 23.91 0.65 -5.69
CA LYS A 684 25.14 0.81 -6.45
C LYS A 684 24.87 0.59 -7.93
N GLY A 685 25.49 1.40 -8.80
CA GLY A 685 25.33 1.28 -10.24
C GLY A 685 26.22 2.25 -11.01
N LEU A 686 26.09 2.24 -12.34
CA LEU A 686 26.75 3.18 -13.23
C LEU A 686 25.79 4.27 -13.66
N GLN A 687 26.29 5.46 -13.85
CA GLN A 687 25.59 6.62 -14.36
C GLN A 687 26.44 7.28 -15.45
N ALA A 688 25.79 7.78 -16.50
CA ALA A 688 26.44 8.42 -17.62
C ALA A 688 25.95 9.87 -17.80
N GLY A 689 26.88 10.79 -18.00
CA GLY A 689 26.61 12.19 -18.29
C GLY A 689 27.85 12.94 -18.66
N GLN A 690 27.74 13.97 -19.52
CA GLN A 690 28.85 14.80 -20.01
C GLN A 690 30.03 13.97 -20.58
N GLY A 691 29.70 12.92 -21.33
CA GLY A 691 30.72 12.03 -21.90
C GLY A 691 31.41 11.09 -20.89
N ILE A 692 31.01 11.07 -19.62
CA ILE A 692 31.62 10.29 -18.55
C ILE A 692 30.67 9.22 -18.07
N VAL A 693 31.20 8.02 -17.85
CA VAL A 693 30.52 6.96 -17.12
C VAL A 693 31.19 6.82 -15.76
N GLN A 694 30.44 6.96 -14.70
CA GLN A 694 30.96 6.89 -13.34
C GLN A 694 30.13 5.99 -12.44
N LEU A 695 30.80 5.40 -11.46
CA LEU A 695 30.17 4.59 -10.43
C LEU A 695 29.50 5.48 -9.39
N TYR A 696 28.30 5.17 -8.97
CA TYR A 696 27.66 5.76 -7.81
C TYR A 696 27.33 4.69 -6.75
N GLU A 697 27.37 5.12 -5.50
CA GLU A 697 26.90 4.37 -4.35
C GLU A 697 26.03 5.28 -3.50
N MET A 698 24.88 4.76 -3.06
CA MET A 698 23.91 5.50 -2.24
C MET A 698 23.55 4.69 -1.01
N HIS A 699 23.55 5.34 0.14
CA HIS A 699 23.03 4.81 1.40
C HIS A 699 21.90 5.71 1.88
N TRP A 700 20.78 5.10 2.19
CA TRP A 700 19.65 5.80 2.78
C TRP A 700 19.16 5.05 4.02
N THR A 701 19.00 5.78 5.10
CA THR A 701 18.50 5.24 6.37
C THR A 701 17.32 6.07 6.83
N SER A 702 16.24 5.42 7.28
CA SER A 702 15.08 6.10 7.87
C SER A 702 14.62 5.39 9.13
N LEU A 703 14.35 6.16 10.18
CA LEU A 703 13.77 5.73 11.44
C LEU A 703 12.47 6.50 11.68
N LYS A 704 11.36 5.77 11.90
CA LYS A 704 10.02 6.36 12.08
C LYS A 704 9.39 5.88 13.39
N PRO A 705 9.75 6.47 14.54
CA PRO A 705 9.04 6.22 15.79
C PRO A 705 7.66 6.90 15.78
N LYS A 706 6.66 6.18 16.32
CA LYS A 706 5.30 6.69 16.49
C LYS A 706 4.71 6.20 17.79
N VAL A 707 4.06 7.09 18.53
CA VAL A 707 3.38 6.81 19.78
C VAL A 707 2.00 7.44 19.75
N ASP A 708 0.96 6.63 19.96
CA ASP A 708 -0.41 7.06 20.15
C ASP A 708 -0.83 6.71 21.58
N TRP A 709 -1.25 7.71 22.36
CA TRP A 709 -1.57 7.57 23.77
C TRP A 709 -2.90 8.19 24.11
N THR A 710 -3.78 7.43 24.72
CA THR A 710 -5.13 7.90 25.16
C THR A 710 -5.31 7.51 26.63
N PRO A 711 -4.66 8.22 27.58
CA PRO A 711 -4.70 7.87 28.99
C PRO A 711 -6.09 7.95 29.60
N THR A 712 -6.91 8.85 29.10
CA THR A 712 -8.30 9.09 29.54
C THR A 712 -9.18 9.37 28.32
N HIS A 713 -10.51 9.30 28.52
CA HIS A 713 -11.46 9.62 27.44
C HIS A 713 -11.40 11.09 26.97
N TRP A 714 -10.93 12.00 27.82
CA TRP A 714 -10.84 13.43 27.52
C TRP A 714 -9.46 13.90 27.02
N LEU A 715 -8.44 13.06 27.09
CA LEU A 715 -7.08 13.37 26.62
C LEU A 715 -6.56 12.32 25.68
N SER A 716 -6.05 12.74 24.54
CA SER A 716 -5.19 11.89 23.70
C SER A 716 -4.00 12.70 23.18
N ALA A 717 -2.87 12.04 23.08
CA ALA A 717 -1.65 12.58 22.53
C ALA A 717 -1.11 11.63 21.46
N SER A 718 -0.54 12.17 20.39
CA SER A 718 0.22 11.40 19.42
C SER A 718 1.53 12.09 19.09
N TYR A 719 2.60 11.32 19.06
CA TYR A 719 3.91 11.76 18.60
C TYR A 719 4.36 10.88 17.46
N GLN A 720 4.85 11.49 16.39
CA GLN A 720 5.51 10.79 15.31
C GLN A 720 6.72 11.57 14.86
N ALA A 721 7.78 10.87 14.50
CA ALA A 721 8.95 11.47 13.88
C ALA A 721 9.44 10.62 12.71
N GLU A 722 10.16 11.24 11.81
CA GLU A 722 10.97 10.60 10.78
C GLU A 722 12.36 11.22 10.82
N ILE A 723 13.37 10.40 11.00
CA ILE A 723 14.78 10.77 10.93
C ILE A 723 15.33 10.05 9.72
N SER A 724 15.73 10.78 8.70
CA SER A 724 16.28 10.20 7.47
C SER A 724 17.65 10.77 7.17
N CYS A 725 18.58 9.90 6.82
CA CYS A 725 19.94 10.26 6.42
C CYS A 725 20.23 9.66 5.05
N ASN A 726 20.76 10.48 4.16
CA ASN A 726 21.18 10.11 2.81
C ASN A 726 22.67 10.41 2.62
N ARG A 727 23.39 9.47 2.02
CA ARG A 727 24.80 9.59 1.64
C ARG A 727 25.01 9.04 0.24
N THR A 728 25.70 9.77 -0.60
CA THR A 728 26.18 9.26 -1.89
C THR A 728 27.71 9.21 -1.91
N SER A 729 28.30 8.50 -2.89
CA SER A 729 29.77 8.39 -3.00
C SER A 729 30.48 9.73 -3.20
N SER A 730 29.80 10.71 -3.80
CA SER A 730 30.39 12.00 -4.20
C SER A 730 30.03 13.14 -3.25
N LEU A 731 29.05 12.97 -2.37
CA LEU A 731 28.47 14.05 -1.56
C LEU A 731 28.50 13.70 -0.07
N PRO A 732 28.59 14.70 0.81
CA PRO A 732 28.54 14.48 2.26
C PRO A 732 27.17 13.93 2.71
N VAL A 733 27.12 13.40 3.93
CA VAL A 733 25.86 12.94 4.51
C VAL A 733 24.92 14.12 4.75
N LEU A 734 23.65 13.98 4.38
CA LEU A 734 22.56 14.87 4.78
C LEU A 734 21.57 14.12 5.67
N CYS A 735 21.19 14.74 6.77
CA CYS A 735 20.20 14.21 7.69
C CYS A 735 19.04 15.20 7.89
N ASP A 736 17.82 14.68 7.78
CA ASP A 736 16.59 15.42 8.01
C ASP A 736 15.82 14.84 9.18
N ILE A 737 15.21 15.72 9.97
CA ILE A 737 14.33 15.34 11.08
C ILE A 737 12.98 16.01 10.88
N GLN A 738 11.95 15.20 10.87
CA GLN A 738 10.56 15.66 10.86
C GLN A 738 9.88 15.13 12.10
N GLN A 739 9.19 16.00 12.83
CA GLN A 739 8.46 15.57 14.04
C GLN A 739 7.11 16.28 14.11
N ARG A 740 6.14 15.54 14.61
CA ARG A 740 4.79 16.02 14.82
C ARG A 740 4.31 15.59 16.20
N LEU A 741 3.81 16.54 16.94
CA LEU A 741 3.18 16.32 18.24
C LEU A 741 1.75 16.85 18.16
N SER A 742 0.79 16.03 18.56
CA SER A 742 -0.62 16.42 18.57
C SER A 742 -1.25 16.10 19.91
N PHE A 743 -2.01 17.02 20.45
CA PHE A 743 -2.84 16.84 21.63
C PHE A 743 -4.31 17.08 21.28
N ASN A 744 -5.20 16.29 21.87
CA ASN A 744 -6.61 16.55 21.84
C ASN A 744 -7.14 16.47 23.27
N ILE A 745 -7.86 17.52 23.67
CA ILE A 745 -8.36 17.71 25.02
C ILE A 745 -9.83 18.06 24.90
N GLY A 746 -10.69 17.33 25.57
CA GLY A 746 -12.12 17.64 25.57
C GLY A 746 -12.99 16.43 25.90
N ASN A 747 -14.26 16.55 25.63
CA ASN A 747 -15.28 15.54 25.86
C ASN A 747 -16.22 15.46 24.63
N ASP A 748 -17.34 14.77 24.76
CA ASP A 748 -18.30 14.62 23.67
C ASP A 748 -18.96 15.93 23.25
N THR A 749 -19.00 16.95 24.13
CA THR A 749 -19.59 18.26 23.87
C THR A 749 -18.60 19.22 23.22
N TRP A 750 -17.36 19.26 23.69
CA TRP A 750 -16.34 20.13 23.16
C TRP A 750 -15.00 19.43 23.07
N ASN A 751 -14.20 19.78 22.08
CA ASN A 751 -12.86 19.25 21.87
C ASN A 751 -11.94 20.36 21.36
N MET A 752 -10.72 20.41 21.89
CA MET A 752 -9.64 21.28 21.44
C MET A 752 -8.50 20.42 20.93
N SER A 753 -8.03 20.71 19.73
CA SER A 753 -6.87 20.08 19.11
C SER A 753 -5.71 21.07 19.02
N LEU A 754 -4.52 20.62 19.41
CA LEU A 754 -3.25 21.34 19.26
C LEU A 754 -2.32 20.46 18.46
N ARG A 755 -1.73 21.00 17.41
CA ARG A 755 -0.76 20.30 16.57
C ARG A 755 0.47 21.16 16.40
N GLY A 756 1.64 20.62 16.74
CA GLY A 756 2.94 21.23 16.50
C GLY A 756 3.74 20.35 15.55
N GLU A 757 4.41 20.95 14.59
CA GLU A 757 5.30 20.29 13.65
C GLU A 757 6.64 21.02 13.61
N HIS A 758 7.70 20.23 13.55
CA HIS A 758 9.06 20.73 13.39
C HIS A 758 9.75 19.95 12.28
N TYR A 759 10.29 20.67 11.34
CA TYR A 759 11.09 20.18 10.23
C TYR A 759 12.49 20.77 10.32
N GLN A 760 13.48 19.93 10.51
CA GLN A 760 14.89 20.31 10.42
C GLN A 760 15.46 19.69 9.16
N ASN A 761 15.70 20.49 8.14
CA ASN A 761 16.26 20.05 6.88
C ASN A 761 17.73 20.50 6.81
N GLU A 762 18.63 19.57 6.54
CA GLU A 762 20.00 19.90 6.28
C GLU A 762 20.14 20.35 4.81
N ILE A 763 20.45 21.62 4.57
CA ILE A 763 20.54 22.20 3.22
C ILE A 763 21.93 21.95 2.62
N SER A 764 22.95 22.02 3.47
CA SER A 764 24.34 21.69 3.16
C SER A 764 25.00 21.22 4.45
N PRO A 765 26.20 20.61 4.40
CA PRO A 765 26.86 20.11 5.59
C PRO A 765 26.90 21.14 6.72
N LYS A 766 26.31 20.78 7.87
CA LYS A 766 26.19 21.61 9.08
C LYS A 766 25.29 22.86 8.96
N GLN A 767 24.61 23.05 7.84
CA GLN A 767 23.65 24.13 7.67
C GLN A 767 22.22 23.57 7.72
N HIS A 768 21.48 23.90 8.74
CA HIS A 768 20.12 23.43 8.96
C HIS A 768 19.10 24.54 8.76
N LYS A 769 18.02 24.23 8.06
CA LYS A 769 16.82 25.06 8.01
C LYS A 769 15.76 24.45 8.92
N ASN A 770 15.36 25.21 9.94
CA ASN A 770 14.29 24.80 10.84
C ASN A 770 12.99 25.47 10.44
N THR A 771 11.92 24.70 10.30
CA THR A 771 10.57 25.20 10.03
C THR A 771 9.65 24.70 11.13
N TRP A 772 9.01 25.61 11.82
CA TRP A 772 8.03 25.33 12.87
C TRP A 772 6.63 25.71 12.40
N LEU A 773 5.69 24.80 12.58
CA LEU A 773 4.29 25.00 12.26
C LEU A 773 3.46 24.65 13.47
N ALA A 774 2.36 25.36 13.66
CA ALA A 774 1.40 25.04 14.70
C ALA A 774 -0.02 25.32 14.23
N ASP A 775 -0.96 24.47 14.67
CA ASP A 775 -2.38 24.60 14.41
C ASP A 775 -3.16 24.49 15.73
N ILE A 776 -4.29 25.17 15.76
CA ILE A 776 -5.25 25.10 16.85
C ILE A 776 -6.62 24.84 16.24
N GLY A 777 -7.31 23.81 16.72
CA GLY A 777 -8.68 23.52 16.35
C GLY A 777 -9.57 23.49 17.58
N PHE A 778 -10.79 23.94 17.42
CA PHE A 778 -11.84 23.84 18.43
C PHE A 778 -13.10 23.27 17.79
N GLN A 779 -13.75 22.33 18.47
CA GLN A 779 -15.02 21.75 18.07
C GLN A 779 -16.03 21.84 19.21
N TYR A 780 -17.28 22.14 18.88
CA TYR A 780 -18.40 22.15 19.79
C TYR A 780 -19.56 21.36 19.19
N ASN A 781 -20.06 20.36 19.92
CA ASN A 781 -21.14 19.48 19.50
C ASN A 781 -22.42 19.84 20.28
N THR A 782 -23.50 20.08 19.57
CA THR A 782 -24.82 20.31 20.17
C THR A 782 -25.90 19.54 19.42
N GLY A 783 -26.32 18.42 20.00
CA GLY A 783 -27.23 17.49 19.36
C GLY A 783 -26.68 16.94 18.02
N LYS A 784 -27.35 17.28 16.91
CA LYS A 784 -26.93 16.89 15.56
C LYS A 784 -25.96 17.86 14.88
N TRP A 785 -25.65 18.97 15.52
CA TRP A 785 -24.78 20.01 15.00
C TRP A 785 -23.38 19.90 15.57
N ARG A 786 -22.38 20.06 14.71
CA ARG A 786 -20.99 20.21 15.10
C ARG A 786 -20.44 21.50 14.51
N TRP A 787 -19.96 22.35 15.35
CA TRP A 787 -19.29 23.59 15.00
C TRP A 787 -17.78 23.37 15.14
N SER A 788 -17.01 23.92 14.22
CA SER A 788 -15.54 23.84 14.31
C SER A 788 -14.91 25.16 13.88
N ALA A 789 -13.87 25.54 14.56
CA ALA A 789 -13.02 26.67 14.23
C ALA A 789 -11.58 26.20 14.23
N ASN A 790 -10.85 26.46 13.15
CA ASN A 790 -9.47 26.06 12.99
C ASN A 790 -8.62 27.29 12.65
N LEU A 791 -7.46 27.39 13.30
CA LEU A 791 -6.39 28.32 13.00
C LEU A 791 -5.18 27.50 12.55
N ASN A 792 -4.86 27.56 11.27
CA ASN A 792 -3.75 26.83 10.68
C ASN A 792 -2.54 27.74 10.49
N ASN A 793 -1.33 27.17 10.53
CA ASN A 793 -0.06 27.88 10.33
C ASN A 793 0.07 29.13 11.23
N LEU A 794 -0.05 28.94 12.55
CA LEU A 794 -0.02 30.01 13.55
C LEU A 794 1.20 30.95 13.40
N PHE A 795 2.36 30.39 13.00
CA PHE A 795 3.60 31.14 12.84
C PHE A 795 3.68 31.86 11.48
N ASN A 796 2.71 31.69 10.59
CA ASN A 796 2.65 32.28 9.26
C ASN A 796 3.90 32.01 8.41
N GLN A 797 4.38 30.79 8.42
CA GLN A 797 5.49 30.37 7.54
C GLN A 797 5.02 30.41 6.09
N LYS A 798 5.80 31.06 5.22
CA LYS A 798 5.40 31.30 3.82
C LYS A 798 6.13 30.39 2.83
N GLU A 799 7.25 29.79 3.22
CA GLU A 799 8.10 29.00 2.37
C GLU A 799 8.62 27.78 3.13
N TYR A 800 8.65 26.64 2.45
CA TYR A 800 9.36 25.45 2.88
C TYR A 800 10.50 25.15 1.92
N ARG A 801 11.71 24.90 2.44
CA ARG A 801 12.90 24.61 1.67
C ARG A 801 13.50 23.28 2.08
N TYR A 802 13.92 22.50 1.09
CA TYR A 802 14.39 21.15 1.27
C TYR A 802 15.49 20.82 0.26
N THR A 803 16.52 20.11 0.71
CA THR A 803 17.61 19.62 -0.15
C THR A 803 17.63 18.10 -0.14
N THR A 804 17.83 17.48 -1.29
CA THR A 804 18.04 16.05 -1.43
C THR A 804 19.22 15.78 -2.33
N TYR A 805 19.85 14.62 -2.13
CA TYR A 805 20.88 14.11 -3.00
C TYR A 805 20.38 12.92 -3.80
N SER A 806 20.72 12.89 -5.07
CA SER A 806 20.62 11.69 -5.90
C SER A 806 21.91 11.57 -6.70
N ASP A 807 22.44 10.37 -6.83
CA ASP A 807 23.63 10.05 -7.63
C ASP A 807 24.72 11.13 -7.58
N VAL A 808 24.78 11.97 -8.60
CA VAL A 808 25.74 13.08 -8.74
C VAL A 808 25.09 14.47 -8.61
N ARG A 809 23.83 14.53 -8.17
CA ARG A 809 23.06 15.77 -8.13
C ARG A 809 22.69 16.15 -6.70
N SER A 810 22.93 17.39 -6.33
CA SER A 810 22.26 18.04 -5.21
C SER A 810 21.09 18.87 -5.75
N TYR A 811 19.93 18.67 -5.18
CA TYR A 811 18.68 19.31 -5.57
C TYR A 811 18.08 20.02 -4.35
N THR A 812 18.16 21.34 -4.36
CA THR A 812 17.49 22.18 -3.36
C THR A 812 16.24 22.75 -3.98
N SER A 813 15.11 22.51 -3.38
CA SER A 813 13.86 23.10 -3.82
C SER A 813 13.18 23.88 -2.71
N TRP A 814 12.40 24.88 -3.10
CA TRP A 814 11.54 25.61 -2.21
C TRP A 814 10.14 25.72 -2.80
N MET A 815 9.13 25.81 -1.94
CA MET A 815 7.74 25.94 -2.34
C MET A 815 7.02 26.91 -1.42
N LYS A 816 6.15 27.74 -2.02
CA LYS A 816 5.24 28.61 -1.27
C LYS A 816 4.27 27.75 -0.46
N MET A 817 4.13 28.09 0.82
CA MET A 817 3.18 27.45 1.74
C MET A 817 1.89 28.26 1.84
N ARG A 818 0.81 27.60 2.20
CA ARG A 818 -0.41 28.26 2.60
C ARG A 818 -0.14 29.16 3.82
N PRO A 819 -0.68 30.40 3.82
CA PRO A 819 -0.43 31.36 4.89
C PRO A 819 -1.13 30.94 6.19
N ARG A 820 -1.13 31.82 7.19
CA ARG A 820 -2.01 31.67 8.34
C ARG A 820 -3.47 31.79 7.89
N GLU A 821 -4.28 30.82 8.28
CA GLU A 821 -5.67 30.73 7.87
C GLU A 821 -6.59 30.47 9.06
N VAL A 822 -7.72 31.15 9.09
CA VAL A 822 -8.82 30.89 10.02
C VAL A 822 -9.98 30.32 9.23
N MET A 823 -10.55 29.23 9.71
CA MET A 823 -11.70 28.60 9.10
C MET A 823 -12.75 28.21 10.14
N VAL A 824 -13.99 28.58 9.90
CA VAL A 824 -15.15 28.16 10.68
C VAL A 824 -16.01 27.26 9.81
N SER A 825 -16.45 26.13 10.34
CA SER A 825 -17.35 25.24 9.64
C SER A 825 -18.43 24.66 10.54
N VAL A 826 -19.55 24.36 9.94
CA VAL A 826 -20.70 23.73 10.57
C VAL A 826 -21.02 22.43 9.87
N GLN A 827 -21.24 21.40 10.63
CA GLN A 827 -21.63 20.07 10.16
C GLN A 827 -22.96 19.68 10.81
N TYR A 828 -23.86 19.17 9.99
CA TYR A 828 -25.13 18.61 10.44
C TYR A 828 -25.21 17.12 10.14
N GLN A 829 -25.72 16.33 11.08
CA GLN A 829 -25.81 14.88 10.99
C GLN A 829 -27.24 14.41 11.31
N TRP A 830 -27.85 13.64 10.42
CA TRP A 830 -29.23 13.09 10.58
C TRP A 830 -29.25 11.57 10.64
#